data_ec2f19e31ccb0f4158419b5a71e185e3
#
_entry.id   ec2f19e31ccb0f4158419b5a71e185e3
#
_cell.length_a   1.000
_cell.length_b   1.000
_cell.length_c   1.000
_cell.angle_alpha   90.00
_cell.angle_beta   90.00
_cell.angle_gamma   90.00
#
_symmetry.space_group_name_H-M   'P 1'
#
loop_
_entity.id
_entity.type
_entity.pdbx_description
1 polymer ?
#
loop_
_entity_poly.entity_id
_entity_poly.type
_entity_poly.pdbx_seq_one_letter_code
_entity_poly.pdbx_strand_id
1 'polypeptide(L)'
;MTLFALVVALAGPWARAAAVEARSPGGAGERSTAIPAASATAGQGGHAATWAVDPRQPGPDLPTVGRSLFDFLFADDSGAAPGYRIPFPFSALRAELARHLRPAPVPPFKQVLIPLGRSLQRTAAAPQFARYPRVVLAVDGEPAPLPGATGPFLKDRLYLGYMEKTGVIEVISYNEAAGRFEFQIVKDYRAGDEPRVFYANRAVCTACHQNAAPLFSRPLWDETNANGRVAALLEQEQRDFYGIPVQIGIDVPNGIDDATDRANQIPAIQLLWQRACGADADGQEARRCRGRALRFALQYRLAGHLQFVRADHREWQGFAEALAGSWRQQWPAGLLISNPDIPNRRPLPGVVLIHPGAVGAAHPVTDHLQQQLHVPSALDPLQPRPPLETWTAPEGAERLVTGLAGFLADVDVERLDRALYDRARGGAVPHRQYDASCGLTAKRRDDGSLRLSLTCGGGEPTGGTAFAMVGRVYLRDGEVVRGAIDRLTLPDGVTLIDVQVTGGSLANTARGARLALQLSRGVRHARGADGNAIEGLEVVWENPRSAVIAADLPPATEGHAVLTVAEDFPAVAAVLDVLAEAGDAGDALSSQPFRRATVLEALHTGLGMGALQACCVEDSGLPPAAVDEHPDDGVLRQLAAQGATHTEQVFYHYCALCHQTNERSPPNFLHGTPAQVRDNLAHCAERLYVRLAMWGLPSDARSKTPMPPVHALEELGLSPAAWPESPELAGLRRYVADLLQSETGREPVLAELEARGYEKLRTCLADPG
;
A
#
# COMPACT_ATOMS: atom_id res chain seq x y z
N MET A 1 -23.68 6.32 -51.95
CA MET A 1 -22.67 7.38 -51.77
C MET A 1 -22.09 7.19 -50.38
N THR A 2 -20.96 6.57 -50.37
CA THR A 2 -20.22 6.05 -49.21
C THR A 2 -19.19 7.09 -48.77
N LEU A 3 -19.20 7.50 -47.50
CA LEU A 3 -18.12 8.30 -46.91
C LEU A 3 -17.40 7.42 -45.87
N PHE A 4 -16.19 7.01 -46.20
CA PHE A 4 -15.22 6.44 -45.30
C PHE A 4 -14.57 7.57 -44.48
N ALA A 5 -14.67 7.52 -43.16
CA ALA A 5 -13.89 8.36 -42.27
C ALA A 5 -12.67 7.57 -41.76
N LEU A 6 -11.50 8.07 -42.16
CA LEU A 6 -10.19 7.56 -41.81
C LEU A 6 -9.85 8.07 -40.38
N VAL A 7 -9.81 7.17 -39.39
CA VAL A 7 -9.28 7.47 -38.06
C VAL A 7 -7.80 7.14 -38.04
N VAL A 8 -6.97 8.18 -38.01
CA VAL A 8 -5.51 8.05 -37.81
C VAL A 8 -5.26 7.92 -36.31
N ALA A 9 -4.81 6.73 -35.90
CA ALA A 9 -4.31 6.48 -34.56
C ALA A 9 -2.91 7.07 -34.42
N LEU A 10 -2.79 8.09 -33.60
CA LEU A 10 -1.51 8.62 -33.12
C LEU A 10 -1.05 7.76 -31.93
N ALA A 11 -0.20 6.76 -32.18
CA ALA A 11 0.55 6.08 -31.17
C ALA A 11 1.77 6.92 -30.78
N GLY A 12 1.78 7.47 -29.58
CA GLY A 12 2.96 8.08 -28.97
C GLY A 12 3.88 6.99 -28.37
N PRO A 13 5.19 7.17 -28.44
CA PRO A 13 6.15 6.19 -27.93
C PRO A 13 6.40 6.42 -26.43
N TRP A 14 5.80 5.62 -25.58
CA TRP A 14 6.19 5.51 -24.17
C TRP A 14 6.68 4.09 -23.90
N ALA A 15 7.85 4.04 -23.24
CA ALA A 15 8.56 2.90 -22.69
C ALA A 15 9.75 2.39 -23.50
N ARG A 16 10.91 2.91 -23.17
CA ARG A 16 12.15 2.12 -23.14
C ARG A 16 12.79 2.30 -21.79
N ALA A 17 12.45 1.40 -20.88
CA ALA A 17 13.26 1.14 -19.71
C ALA A 17 14.54 0.43 -20.19
N ALA A 18 15.70 0.93 -19.76
CA ALA A 18 17.00 0.39 -20.10
C ALA A 18 17.15 -1.00 -19.51
N ALA A 19 17.33 -2.00 -20.36
CA ALA A 19 17.81 -3.32 -20.00
C ALA A 19 19.31 -3.20 -19.64
N VAL A 20 19.63 -3.48 -18.41
CA VAL A 20 21.03 -3.74 -17.98
C VAL A 20 21.35 -5.17 -18.40
N GLU A 21 22.24 -5.31 -19.37
CA GLU A 21 22.81 -6.61 -19.74
C GLU A 21 23.63 -7.18 -18.59
N ALA A 22 23.13 -8.20 -17.91
CA ALA A 22 23.92 -9.06 -17.05
C ALA A 22 24.56 -10.16 -17.90
N ARG A 23 25.88 -10.13 -18.01
CA ARG A 23 26.69 -11.21 -18.60
C ARG A 23 26.54 -12.46 -17.74
N SER A 24 26.15 -13.55 -18.37
CA SER A 24 26.18 -14.89 -17.80
C SER A 24 27.59 -15.49 -17.85
N PRO A 25 28.07 -16.11 -16.81
CA PRO A 25 29.07 -17.17 -16.91
C PRO A 25 28.36 -18.54 -16.93
N GLY A 26 28.95 -19.39 -17.77
CA GLY A 26 28.40 -20.70 -18.15
C GLY A 26 28.28 -21.74 -17.06
N GLY A 27 27.50 -22.69 -17.41
CA GLY A 27 26.99 -23.90 -16.86
C GLY A 27 27.70 -24.63 -15.74
N ALA A 28 26.90 -25.13 -14.80
CA ALA A 28 27.07 -26.47 -14.19
C ALA A 28 25.83 -26.82 -13.36
N GLY A 29 25.22 -27.95 -13.69
CA GLY A 29 24.63 -28.89 -12.72
C GLY A 29 23.39 -28.43 -11.96
N GLU A 30 22.23 -28.75 -12.48
CA GLU A 30 20.99 -28.84 -11.70
C GLU A 30 21.15 -29.77 -10.49
N ARG A 31 21.16 -29.21 -9.29
CA ARG A 31 20.73 -29.91 -8.08
C ARG A 31 19.51 -29.15 -7.53
N SER A 32 18.36 -29.76 -7.71
CA SER A 32 17.14 -29.42 -6.99
C SER A 32 17.42 -29.54 -5.49
N THR A 33 17.63 -28.42 -4.81
CA THR A 33 17.61 -28.36 -3.36
C THR A 33 16.22 -27.87 -2.94
N ALA A 34 15.40 -28.82 -2.53
CA ALA A 34 14.23 -28.49 -1.70
C ALA A 34 14.72 -27.71 -0.47
N ILE A 35 14.19 -26.52 -0.28
CA ILE A 35 14.44 -25.71 0.92
C ILE A 35 13.70 -26.44 2.04
N PRO A 36 14.39 -26.96 3.08
CA PRO A 36 13.73 -27.57 4.21
C PRO A 36 12.91 -26.50 4.94
N ALA A 37 11.68 -26.86 5.31
CA ALA A 37 10.90 -26.10 6.27
C ALA A 37 11.77 -25.88 7.51
N ALA A 38 12.04 -24.62 7.84
CA ALA A 38 12.82 -24.25 9.01
C ALA A 38 12.00 -24.63 10.26
N SER A 39 12.20 -25.84 10.76
CA SER A 39 11.93 -26.15 12.15
C SER A 39 12.83 -25.27 12.99
N ALA A 40 12.26 -24.34 13.70
CA ALA A 40 12.96 -23.56 14.72
C ALA A 40 13.39 -24.50 15.86
N THR A 41 14.49 -25.24 15.67
CA THR A 41 15.20 -25.86 16.77
C THR A 41 15.92 -24.75 17.54
N ALA A 42 15.51 -24.52 18.76
CA ALA A 42 16.22 -23.73 19.73
C ALA A 42 17.65 -24.28 19.90
N GLY A 43 18.58 -23.68 19.15
CA GLY A 43 20.02 -23.89 19.26
C GLY A 43 20.64 -22.72 20.01
N GLN A 44 21.30 -23.03 21.08
CA GLN A 44 22.16 -22.27 21.96
C GLN A 44 22.62 -20.88 21.49
N GLY A 45 22.19 -19.82 22.20
CA GLY A 45 22.93 -18.55 22.28
C GLY A 45 22.73 -17.52 21.16
N GLY A 46 21.92 -17.76 20.13
CA GLY A 46 21.60 -16.77 19.10
C GLY A 46 20.34 -15.98 19.46
N HIS A 47 20.41 -14.65 19.34
CA HIS A 47 19.20 -13.83 19.47
C HIS A 47 18.22 -14.22 18.34
N ALA A 48 16.96 -14.48 18.69
CA ALA A 48 15.91 -14.71 17.71
C ALA A 48 15.61 -13.41 16.95
N ALA A 49 15.33 -13.50 15.65
CA ALA A 49 14.89 -12.34 14.88
C ALA A 49 13.51 -11.85 15.39
N THR A 50 13.31 -10.54 15.36
CA THR A 50 12.11 -9.88 15.88
C THR A 50 11.14 -9.60 14.74
N TRP A 51 9.85 -9.88 14.92
CA TRP A 51 8.81 -9.48 13.97
C TRP A 51 8.54 -7.97 14.06
N ALA A 52 8.41 -7.31 12.92
CA ALA A 52 7.96 -5.93 12.86
C ALA A 52 6.51 -5.79 13.36
N VAL A 53 5.65 -6.72 12.94
CA VAL A 53 4.32 -6.96 13.51
C VAL A 53 4.21 -8.45 13.77
N ASP A 54 4.04 -8.84 15.02
CA ASP A 54 3.91 -10.26 15.36
C ASP A 54 2.56 -10.79 14.85
N PRO A 55 2.54 -11.74 13.92
CA PRO A 55 1.30 -12.26 13.34
C PRO A 55 0.45 -13.04 14.35
N ARG A 56 1.01 -13.39 15.50
CA ARG A 56 0.34 -14.14 16.58
C ARG A 56 -0.26 -13.22 17.64
N GLN A 57 0.00 -11.91 17.55
CA GLN A 57 -0.47 -10.90 18.49
C GLN A 57 -1.25 -9.80 17.75
N PRO A 58 -2.52 -10.03 17.42
CA PRO A 58 -3.30 -9.11 16.63
C PRO A 58 -3.54 -7.75 17.29
N GLY A 59 -3.32 -7.66 18.58
CA GLY A 59 -3.59 -6.48 19.39
C GLY A 59 -5.09 -6.35 19.77
N PRO A 60 -5.46 -5.31 20.55
CA PRO A 60 -6.83 -5.12 21.00
C PRO A 60 -7.78 -4.80 19.85
N ASP A 61 -9.02 -5.24 19.93
CA ASP A 61 -10.09 -5.04 18.95
C ASP A 61 -10.44 -3.57 18.77
N LEU A 62 -10.54 -2.83 19.85
CA LEU A 62 -10.74 -1.38 19.80
C LEU A 62 -9.40 -0.66 19.75
N PRO A 63 -9.32 0.50 19.07
CA PRO A 63 -8.13 1.31 19.12
C PRO A 63 -7.90 1.82 20.55
N THR A 64 -6.67 1.72 21.02
CA THR A 64 -6.26 2.27 22.33
C THR A 64 -6.12 3.77 22.30
N VAL A 65 -5.90 4.34 21.13
CA VAL A 65 -5.76 5.78 20.87
C VAL A 65 -6.20 6.08 19.44
N GLY A 66 -6.87 7.21 19.24
CA GLY A 66 -7.33 7.67 17.94
C GLY A 66 -8.41 6.79 17.30
N ARG A 67 -8.68 7.06 16.06
CA ARG A 67 -9.72 6.41 15.26
C ARG A 67 -9.23 6.17 13.84
N SER A 68 -9.90 5.30 13.10
CA SER A 68 -9.58 5.01 11.71
C SER A 68 -9.92 6.19 10.79
N LEU A 69 -9.25 6.30 9.64
CA LEU A 69 -9.61 7.29 8.61
C LEU A 69 -11.05 7.10 8.12
N PHE A 70 -11.58 5.87 8.13
CA PHE A 70 -12.96 5.60 7.75
C PHE A 70 -13.96 6.26 8.71
N ASP A 71 -13.69 6.29 10.01
CA ASP A 71 -14.53 6.98 10.98
C ASP A 71 -14.60 8.47 10.68
N PHE A 72 -13.46 9.11 10.43
CA PHE A 72 -13.37 10.54 10.09
C PHE A 72 -14.08 10.91 8.78
N LEU A 73 -14.12 9.99 7.82
CA LEU A 73 -14.77 10.22 6.54
C LEU A 73 -16.30 10.17 6.62
N PHE A 74 -16.83 9.30 7.47
CA PHE A 74 -18.23 8.95 7.47
C PHE A 74 -18.98 9.25 8.78
N ALA A 75 -18.27 9.83 9.77
CA ALA A 75 -18.95 10.35 10.96
C ALA A 75 -19.91 11.49 10.57
N ASP A 76 -21.09 11.49 11.19
CA ASP A 76 -22.14 12.50 11.02
C ASP A 76 -22.59 13.00 12.40
N ASP A 77 -22.33 14.25 12.70
CA ASP A 77 -22.70 14.94 13.93
C ASP A 77 -23.96 15.81 13.77
N SER A 78 -24.64 15.73 12.60
CA SER A 78 -25.83 16.55 12.31
C SER A 78 -27.07 16.11 13.08
N GLY A 79 -27.06 14.95 13.74
CA GLY A 79 -28.12 14.38 14.51
C GLY A 79 -28.10 14.77 16.00
N ALA A 80 -29.07 14.24 16.79
CA ALA A 80 -29.10 14.41 18.25
C ALA A 80 -27.93 13.72 18.97
N ALA A 81 -27.32 12.71 18.34
CA ALA A 81 -26.10 12.03 18.76
C ALA A 81 -25.22 11.75 17.52
N PRO A 82 -23.88 11.70 17.69
CA PRO A 82 -23.00 11.34 16.60
C PRO A 82 -23.33 9.96 16.04
N GLY A 83 -23.38 9.85 14.73
CA GLY A 83 -23.67 8.62 13.99
C GLY A 83 -22.78 8.47 12.77
N TYR A 84 -23.12 7.53 11.89
CA TYR A 84 -22.44 7.36 10.62
C TYR A 84 -23.39 7.61 9.45
N ARG A 85 -22.87 8.26 8.41
CA ARG A 85 -23.58 8.41 7.14
C ARG A 85 -22.80 7.73 6.02
N ILE A 86 -23.15 6.48 5.74
CA ILE A 86 -22.51 5.67 4.69
C ILE A 86 -23.38 5.72 3.42
N PRO A 87 -22.91 6.36 2.34
CA PRO A 87 -23.68 6.45 1.11
C PRO A 87 -24.02 5.08 0.50
N PHE A 88 -25.29 4.87 0.12
CA PHE A 88 -25.74 3.70 -0.62
C PHE A 88 -26.26 4.15 -2.00
N PRO A 89 -26.08 3.39 -3.07
CA PRO A 89 -25.37 2.11 -3.20
C PRO A 89 -23.83 2.26 -3.19
N PHE A 90 -23.10 1.16 -3.34
CA PHE A 90 -21.61 1.15 -3.30
C PHE A 90 -20.97 2.12 -4.31
N SER A 91 -21.60 2.36 -5.47
CA SER A 91 -21.18 3.38 -6.44
C SER A 91 -21.26 4.81 -5.85
N ALA A 92 -22.25 5.10 -5.00
CA ALA A 92 -22.35 6.40 -4.32
C ALA A 92 -21.26 6.54 -3.23
N LEU A 93 -20.95 5.45 -2.50
CA LEU A 93 -19.83 5.42 -1.57
C LEU A 93 -18.50 5.70 -2.27
N ARG A 94 -18.25 5.08 -3.43
CA ARG A 94 -17.07 5.37 -4.26
C ARG A 94 -17.02 6.82 -4.73
N ALA A 95 -18.15 7.38 -5.14
CA ALA A 95 -18.24 8.78 -5.57
C ALA A 95 -17.95 9.74 -4.40
N GLU A 96 -18.38 9.39 -3.19
CA GLU A 96 -18.06 10.15 -1.98
C GLU A 96 -16.55 10.13 -1.71
N LEU A 97 -15.93 8.96 -1.70
CA LEU A 97 -14.49 8.83 -1.53
C LEU A 97 -13.68 9.62 -2.58
N ALA A 98 -14.15 9.62 -3.84
CA ALA A 98 -13.50 10.35 -4.92
C ALA A 98 -13.48 11.88 -4.69
N ARG A 99 -14.42 12.44 -3.94
CA ARG A 99 -14.45 13.89 -3.62
C ARG A 99 -13.29 14.33 -2.71
N HIS A 100 -12.74 13.41 -1.94
CA HIS A 100 -11.56 13.67 -1.11
C HIS A 100 -10.24 13.56 -1.88
N LEU A 101 -10.29 13.13 -3.14
CA LEU A 101 -9.11 12.85 -3.95
C LEU A 101 -8.93 13.88 -5.06
N ARG A 102 -7.67 14.11 -5.42
CA ARG A 102 -7.30 14.98 -6.55
C ARG A 102 -7.81 14.37 -7.85
N PRO A 103 -8.51 15.14 -8.70
CA PRO A 103 -8.80 14.70 -10.05
C PRO A 103 -7.52 14.36 -10.82
N ALA A 104 -7.46 13.17 -11.40
CA ALA A 104 -6.31 12.69 -12.14
C ALA A 104 -6.79 11.94 -13.39
N PRO A 105 -5.97 11.88 -14.47
CA PRO A 105 -6.31 11.10 -15.67
C PRO A 105 -6.38 9.59 -15.39
N VAL A 106 -5.70 9.11 -14.35
CA VAL A 106 -5.75 7.71 -13.90
C VAL A 106 -6.82 7.59 -12.80
N PRO A 107 -7.69 6.56 -12.84
CA PRO A 107 -8.68 6.34 -11.80
C PRO A 107 -8.04 6.24 -10.41
N PRO A 108 -8.62 6.93 -9.40
CA PRO A 108 -8.03 6.99 -8.06
C PRO A 108 -8.22 5.71 -7.24
N PHE A 109 -8.84 4.69 -7.82
CA PHE A 109 -9.11 3.40 -7.19
C PHE A 109 -8.50 2.27 -8.00
N LYS A 110 -7.84 1.35 -7.30
CA LYS A 110 -7.50 0.03 -7.82
C LYS A 110 -8.56 -0.94 -7.33
N GLN A 111 -9.10 -1.75 -8.24
CA GLN A 111 -10.28 -2.57 -7.93
C GLN A 111 -10.33 -3.84 -8.76
N VAL A 112 -10.78 -4.92 -8.14
CA VAL A 112 -10.99 -6.21 -8.78
C VAL A 112 -12.36 -6.78 -8.39
N LEU A 113 -12.95 -7.54 -9.30
CA LEU A 113 -14.16 -8.34 -9.08
C LEU A 113 -13.77 -9.82 -8.96
N ILE A 114 -14.20 -10.46 -7.88
CA ILE A 114 -13.83 -11.84 -7.54
C ILE A 114 -15.12 -12.63 -7.33
N PRO A 115 -15.62 -13.34 -8.35
CA PRO A 115 -16.82 -14.19 -8.21
C PRO A 115 -16.53 -15.48 -7.43
N LEU A 116 -15.36 -16.05 -7.66
CA LEU A 116 -14.86 -17.25 -7.01
C LEU A 116 -13.45 -16.95 -6.55
N GLY A 117 -12.95 -17.54 -5.54
CA GLY A 117 -11.61 -17.26 -5.14
C GLY A 117 -11.27 -17.86 -3.78
N ARG A 118 -10.09 -17.50 -3.30
CA ARG A 118 -9.56 -17.96 -2.02
C ARG A 118 -10.28 -17.38 -0.82
N SER A 119 -10.96 -16.24 -0.99
CA SER A 119 -11.72 -15.63 0.09
C SER A 119 -12.73 -16.63 0.67
N LEU A 120 -12.72 -16.76 1.98
CA LEU A 120 -13.71 -17.59 2.69
C LEU A 120 -15.14 -17.09 2.51
N GLN A 121 -15.31 -15.82 2.18
CA GLN A 121 -16.63 -15.21 1.92
C GLN A 121 -17.28 -15.67 0.62
N ARG A 122 -16.55 -16.31 -0.32
CA ARG A 122 -17.14 -16.83 -1.56
C ARG A 122 -18.37 -17.71 -1.30
N THR A 123 -18.39 -18.43 -0.19
CA THR A 123 -19.52 -19.30 0.15
C THR A 123 -20.81 -18.52 0.43
N ALA A 124 -20.73 -17.26 0.82
CA ALA A 124 -21.91 -16.40 1.03
C ALA A 124 -22.63 -16.06 -0.28
N ALA A 125 -21.93 -16.07 -1.42
CA ALA A 125 -22.51 -15.84 -2.75
C ALA A 125 -23.13 -17.12 -3.37
N ALA A 126 -22.88 -18.30 -2.79
CA ALA A 126 -23.36 -19.57 -3.36
C ALA A 126 -24.90 -19.59 -3.55
N PRO A 127 -25.41 -20.22 -4.59
CA PRO A 127 -24.72 -20.73 -5.77
C PRO A 127 -24.47 -19.65 -6.87
N GLN A 128 -24.84 -18.40 -6.61
CA GLN A 128 -24.91 -17.30 -7.58
C GLN A 128 -23.60 -16.48 -7.61
N PHE A 129 -22.48 -17.14 -7.68
CA PHE A 129 -21.15 -16.51 -7.55
C PHE A 129 -20.90 -15.39 -8.57
N ALA A 130 -21.23 -15.60 -9.84
CA ALA A 130 -21.02 -14.60 -10.88
C ALA A 130 -22.00 -13.43 -10.78
N ARG A 131 -23.19 -13.64 -10.21
CA ARG A 131 -24.18 -12.60 -10.00
C ARG A 131 -23.81 -11.65 -8.85
N TYR A 132 -23.15 -12.17 -7.81
CA TYR A 132 -22.74 -11.43 -6.63
C TYR A 132 -21.23 -11.56 -6.39
N PRO A 133 -20.39 -11.04 -7.32
CA PRO A 133 -18.96 -11.06 -7.13
C PRO A 133 -18.58 -10.20 -5.94
N ARG A 134 -17.53 -10.59 -5.22
CA ARG A 134 -16.91 -9.70 -4.25
C ARG A 134 -16.10 -8.65 -4.98
N VAL A 135 -16.28 -7.38 -4.66
CA VAL A 135 -15.32 -6.34 -5.03
C VAL A 135 -14.28 -6.18 -3.94
N VAL A 136 -13.03 -5.99 -4.35
CA VAL A 136 -11.95 -5.47 -3.50
C VAL A 136 -11.46 -4.18 -4.13
N LEU A 137 -11.45 -3.11 -3.32
CA LEU A 137 -11.09 -1.77 -3.74
C LEU A 137 -9.99 -1.22 -2.82
N ALA A 138 -8.91 -0.71 -3.41
CA ALA A 138 -7.87 0.07 -2.76
C ALA A 138 -7.91 1.52 -3.22
N VAL A 139 -7.80 2.46 -2.31
CA VAL A 139 -7.63 3.88 -2.66
C VAL A 139 -6.17 4.13 -3.04
N ASP A 140 -5.94 4.66 -4.24
CA ASP A 140 -4.60 4.96 -4.79
C ASP A 140 -4.47 6.43 -5.23
N GLY A 141 -5.51 7.23 -5.04
CA GLY A 141 -5.53 8.66 -5.38
C GLY A 141 -4.87 9.54 -4.32
N GLU A 142 -4.16 10.58 -4.77
CA GLU A 142 -3.65 11.64 -3.90
C GLU A 142 -4.80 12.47 -3.31
N PRO A 143 -4.66 13.02 -2.09
CA PRO A 143 -5.70 13.86 -1.50
C PRO A 143 -5.91 15.16 -2.29
N ALA A 144 -7.15 15.63 -2.29
CA ALA A 144 -7.48 16.94 -2.85
C ALA A 144 -6.79 18.06 -2.06
N PRO A 145 -6.28 19.09 -2.74
CA PRO A 145 -5.70 20.24 -2.05
C PRO A 145 -6.78 21.03 -1.32
N LEU A 146 -6.59 21.27 -0.02
CA LEU A 146 -7.47 22.06 0.82
C LEU A 146 -6.73 23.31 1.30
N PRO A 147 -7.24 24.54 1.08
CA PRO A 147 -6.62 25.76 1.59
C PRO A 147 -6.54 25.75 3.13
N GLY A 148 -5.35 25.95 3.68
CA GLY A 148 -5.14 26.03 5.13
C GLY A 148 -5.39 24.74 5.93
N ALA A 149 -5.66 23.61 5.26
CA ALA A 149 -5.92 22.35 5.92
C ALA A 149 -5.22 21.16 5.24
N THR A 150 -5.02 20.06 5.97
CA THR A 150 -4.68 18.77 5.37
C THR A 150 -5.95 17.96 5.16
N GLY A 151 -6.12 17.36 3.98
CA GLY A 151 -7.16 16.36 3.77
C GLY A 151 -6.76 14.99 4.31
N PRO A 152 -7.70 14.05 4.43
CA PRO A 152 -7.40 12.66 4.76
C PRO A 152 -6.48 12.04 3.69
N PHE A 153 -5.41 11.38 4.12
CA PHE A 153 -4.49 10.72 3.20
C PHE A 153 -4.85 9.24 3.05
N LEU A 154 -5.71 8.96 2.07
CA LEU A 154 -6.34 7.64 1.89
C LEU A 154 -5.51 6.67 1.06
N LYS A 155 -4.58 7.16 0.24
CA LYS A 155 -3.73 6.33 -0.62
C LYS A 155 -2.96 5.31 0.23
N ASP A 156 -3.06 4.03 -0.13
CA ASP A 156 -2.47 2.90 0.59
C ASP A 156 -2.94 2.74 2.06
N ARG A 157 -4.03 3.44 2.45
CA ARG A 157 -4.52 3.51 3.84
C ARG A 157 -5.99 3.17 4.00
N LEU A 158 -6.73 3.00 2.89
CA LEU A 158 -8.13 2.61 2.92
C LEU A 158 -8.42 1.55 1.87
N TYR A 159 -8.97 0.43 2.33
CA TYR A 159 -9.36 -0.73 1.54
C TYR A 159 -10.78 -1.14 1.89
N LEU A 160 -11.57 -1.49 0.87
CA LEU A 160 -12.95 -1.92 1.04
C LEU A 160 -13.16 -3.27 0.34
N GLY A 161 -13.82 -4.18 1.04
CA GLY A 161 -14.36 -5.41 0.48
C GLY A 161 -15.89 -5.37 0.55
N TYR A 162 -16.58 -5.64 -0.56
CA TYR A 162 -18.04 -5.61 -0.57
C TYR A 162 -18.62 -6.74 -1.41
N MET A 163 -19.73 -7.30 -0.93
CA MET A 163 -20.56 -8.25 -1.66
C MET A 163 -22.03 -7.92 -1.38
N GLU A 164 -22.78 -7.63 -2.42
CA GLU A 164 -24.19 -7.19 -2.30
C GLU A 164 -25.06 -8.20 -1.54
N LYS A 165 -24.90 -9.50 -1.82
CA LYS A 165 -25.71 -10.57 -1.19
C LYS A 165 -25.57 -10.61 0.33
N THR A 166 -24.40 -10.26 0.88
CA THR A 166 -24.20 -10.18 2.33
C THR A 166 -24.74 -8.89 2.93
N GLY A 167 -24.74 -7.78 2.16
CA GLY A 167 -25.04 -6.45 2.68
C GLY A 167 -24.02 -5.98 3.71
N VAL A 168 -22.76 -6.39 3.56
CA VAL A 168 -21.66 -6.07 4.46
C VAL A 168 -20.53 -5.43 3.68
N ILE A 169 -19.96 -4.36 4.23
CA ILE A 169 -18.68 -3.81 3.76
C ILE A 169 -17.62 -4.17 4.79
N GLU A 170 -16.56 -4.83 4.36
CA GLU A 170 -15.34 -5.01 5.14
C GLU A 170 -14.40 -3.83 4.88
N VAL A 171 -13.89 -3.25 5.93
CA VAL A 171 -13.04 -2.07 5.87
C VAL A 171 -11.72 -2.37 6.54
N ILE A 172 -10.62 -2.06 5.85
CA ILE A 172 -9.30 -1.96 6.47
C ILE A 172 -8.85 -0.52 6.29
N SER A 173 -8.74 0.21 7.40
CA SER A 173 -8.49 1.64 7.42
C SER A 173 -7.39 1.99 8.40
N TYR A 174 -6.48 2.89 7.98
CA TYR A 174 -5.36 3.29 8.79
C TYR A 174 -5.78 4.23 9.91
N ASN A 175 -5.21 4.03 11.11
CA ASN A 175 -5.32 4.89 12.27
C ASN A 175 -3.97 5.57 12.50
N GLU A 176 -3.87 6.86 12.19
CA GLU A 176 -2.62 7.61 12.29
C GLU A 176 -2.12 7.72 13.74
N ALA A 177 -3.03 7.85 14.71
CA ALA A 177 -2.68 8.00 16.11
C ALA A 177 -2.11 6.71 16.72
N ALA A 178 -2.65 5.56 16.30
CA ALA A 178 -2.16 4.25 16.73
C ALA A 178 -1.02 3.71 15.86
N GLY A 179 -0.76 4.30 14.68
CA GLY A 179 0.25 3.83 13.72
C GLY A 179 -0.05 2.44 13.14
N ARG A 180 -1.32 2.05 13.07
CA ARG A 180 -1.75 0.71 12.66
C ARG A 180 -2.98 0.74 11.77
N PHE A 181 -3.26 -0.36 11.08
CA PHE A 181 -4.54 -0.56 10.42
C PHE A 181 -5.58 -1.08 11.41
N GLU A 182 -6.79 -0.56 11.29
CA GLU A 182 -7.99 -1.04 11.99
C GLU A 182 -8.85 -1.85 11.02
N PHE A 183 -9.46 -2.91 11.53
CA PHE A 183 -10.43 -3.72 10.81
C PHE A 183 -11.82 -3.32 11.27
N GLN A 184 -12.69 -2.97 10.32
CA GLN A 184 -14.06 -2.57 10.61
C GLN A 184 -15.04 -3.31 9.69
N ILE A 185 -16.28 -3.43 10.14
CA ILE A 185 -17.39 -4.03 9.40
C ILE A 185 -18.54 -3.03 9.40
N VAL A 186 -19.07 -2.72 8.22
CA VAL A 186 -20.32 -2.01 8.05
C VAL A 186 -21.40 -3.05 7.79
N LYS A 187 -22.31 -3.22 8.76
CA LYS A 187 -23.47 -4.11 8.68
C LYS A 187 -24.70 -3.38 8.16
N ASP A 188 -25.69 -4.15 7.71
CA ASP A 188 -26.98 -3.64 7.23
C ASP A 188 -26.83 -2.66 6.04
N TYR A 189 -25.78 -2.85 5.22
CA TYR A 189 -25.54 -2.02 4.04
C TYR A 189 -26.42 -2.46 2.87
N ARG A 190 -27.71 -2.08 2.94
CA ARG A 190 -28.76 -2.40 1.96
C ARG A 190 -29.67 -1.22 1.71
N ALA A 191 -30.45 -1.31 0.64
CA ALA A 191 -31.43 -0.28 0.32
C ALA A 191 -32.54 -0.20 1.42
N GLY A 192 -32.64 0.97 2.04
CA GLY A 192 -33.67 1.24 3.06
C GLY A 192 -33.25 0.89 4.48
N ASP A 193 -32.12 0.24 4.68
CA ASP A 193 -31.58 -0.04 6.00
C ASP A 193 -30.64 1.08 6.47
N GLU A 194 -30.35 1.12 7.77
CA GLU A 194 -29.41 2.06 8.39
C GLU A 194 -28.08 1.34 8.66
N PRO A 195 -27.00 1.68 7.93
CA PRO A 195 -25.72 1.03 8.10
C PRO A 195 -25.10 1.28 9.48
N ARG A 196 -24.57 0.23 10.11
CA ARG A 196 -23.92 0.28 11.41
C ARG A 196 -22.43 -0.11 11.29
N VAL A 197 -21.56 0.67 11.91
CA VAL A 197 -20.09 0.48 11.85
C VAL A 197 -19.60 -0.13 13.17
N PHE A 198 -18.80 -1.19 13.05
CA PHE A 198 -18.17 -1.87 14.18
C PHE A 198 -16.70 -2.07 13.90
N TYR A 199 -15.86 -2.01 14.94
CA TYR A 199 -14.53 -2.55 14.90
C TYR A 199 -14.65 -4.08 14.98
N ALA A 200 -14.04 -4.76 14.03
CA ALA A 200 -14.11 -6.21 13.95
C ALA A 200 -13.16 -6.88 14.95
N ASN A 201 -13.46 -8.12 15.30
CA ASN A 201 -12.54 -8.96 16.01
C ASN A 201 -11.24 -9.14 15.21
N ARG A 202 -10.15 -8.56 15.70
CA ARG A 202 -8.86 -8.56 15.00
C ARG A 202 -8.31 -9.95 14.80
N ALA A 203 -8.51 -10.85 15.78
CA ALA A 203 -8.06 -12.23 15.69
C ALA A 203 -8.70 -12.97 14.50
N VAL A 204 -9.99 -12.72 14.24
CA VAL A 204 -10.67 -13.28 13.06
C VAL A 204 -10.10 -12.70 11.77
N CYS A 205 -9.87 -11.39 11.72
CA CYS A 205 -9.35 -10.72 10.53
C CYS A 205 -7.90 -11.11 10.25
N THR A 206 -7.03 -11.09 11.28
CA THR A 206 -5.60 -11.39 11.15
C THR A 206 -5.32 -12.86 10.91
N ALA A 207 -6.30 -13.74 11.13
CA ALA A 207 -6.24 -15.13 10.70
C ALA A 207 -5.90 -15.25 9.20
N CYS A 208 -6.53 -14.40 8.39
CA CYS A 208 -6.29 -14.31 6.96
C CYS A 208 -5.35 -13.15 6.58
N HIS A 209 -5.53 -11.99 7.22
CA HIS A 209 -4.69 -10.80 7.03
C HIS A 209 -3.53 -10.80 8.04
N GLN A 210 -2.74 -11.89 8.03
CA GLN A 210 -1.62 -12.06 8.94
C GLN A 210 -0.72 -10.82 8.92
N ASN A 211 -0.35 -10.32 10.11
CA ASN A 211 0.40 -9.08 10.32
C ASN A 211 -0.39 -7.79 10.18
N ALA A 212 -1.68 -7.83 10.31
CA ALA A 212 -2.54 -6.68 10.06
C ALA A 212 -2.33 -6.08 8.66
N ALA A 213 -1.93 -6.91 7.69
CA ALA A 213 -1.78 -6.49 6.30
C ALA A 213 -3.15 -6.14 5.72
N PRO A 214 -3.28 -5.05 4.94
CA PRO A 214 -4.56 -4.61 4.45
C PRO A 214 -5.21 -5.61 3.48
N LEU A 215 -4.42 -6.25 2.61
CA LEU A 215 -4.91 -7.23 1.65
C LEU A 215 -3.91 -8.36 1.48
N PHE A 216 -4.33 -9.44 0.82
CA PHE A 216 -3.39 -10.39 0.25
C PHE A 216 -2.69 -9.73 -0.93
N SER A 217 -1.37 -9.75 -0.93
CA SER A 217 -0.64 -9.46 -2.14
C SER A 217 -1.02 -10.49 -3.19
N ARG A 218 -1.25 -10.03 -4.40
CA ARG A 218 -1.53 -10.84 -5.58
C ARG A 218 -2.76 -11.73 -5.42
N PRO A 219 -3.97 -11.14 -5.51
CA PRO A 219 -5.11 -11.93 -5.86
C PRO A 219 -4.73 -12.72 -7.11
N LEU A 220 -4.93 -14.04 -7.09
CA LEU A 220 -4.59 -14.85 -8.24
C LEU A 220 -5.31 -14.26 -9.45
N TRP A 221 -4.58 -14.01 -10.53
CA TRP A 221 -5.14 -13.51 -11.76
C TRP A 221 -6.37 -14.33 -12.20
N ASP A 222 -6.35 -15.64 -11.97
CA ASP A 222 -7.43 -16.57 -12.27
C ASP A 222 -8.71 -16.36 -11.45
N GLU A 223 -8.63 -15.70 -10.31
CA GLU A 223 -9.78 -15.43 -9.43
C GLU A 223 -10.53 -14.16 -9.83
N THR A 224 -9.89 -13.26 -10.58
CA THR A 224 -10.37 -11.91 -10.83
C THR A 224 -10.92 -11.73 -12.24
N ASN A 225 -11.70 -10.68 -12.42
CA ASN A 225 -12.16 -10.23 -13.74
C ASN A 225 -11.03 -9.90 -14.73
N ALA A 226 -9.78 -9.84 -14.29
CA ALA A 226 -8.62 -9.72 -15.19
C ALA A 226 -8.47 -10.95 -16.10
N ASN A 227 -8.90 -12.13 -15.65
CA ASN A 227 -8.97 -13.34 -16.46
C ASN A 227 -10.16 -13.29 -17.40
N GLY A 228 -9.94 -13.48 -18.72
CA GLY A 228 -10.99 -13.41 -19.73
C GLY A 228 -12.15 -14.41 -19.54
N ARG A 229 -11.91 -15.57 -18.94
CA ARG A 229 -12.98 -16.54 -18.63
C ARG A 229 -13.83 -16.08 -17.45
N VAL A 230 -13.19 -15.56 -16.43
CA VAL A 230 -13.91 -14.98 -15.27
C VAL A 230 -14.70 -13.75 -15.72
N ALA A 231 -14.11 -12.89 -16.53
CA ALA A 231 -14.80 -11.75 -17.12
C ALA A 231 -16.03 -12.17 -17.92
N ALA A 232 -15.89 -13.19 -18.78
CA ALA A 232 -17.02 -13.69 -19.56
C ALA A 232 -18.15 -14.25 -18.71
N LEU A 233 -17.85 -14.90 -17.56
CA LEU A 233 -18.87 -15.34 -16.62
C LEU A 233 -19.60 -14.16 -15.97
N LEU A 234 -18.87 -13.11 -15.62
CA LEU A 234 -19.44 -11.90 -15.05
C LEU A 234 -20.30 -11.16 -16.09
N GLU A 235 -19.83 -11.01 -17.32
CA GLU A 235 -20.53 -10.33 -18.41
C GLU A 235 -21.82 -11.05 -18.84
N GLN A 236 -21.98 -12.35 -18.57
CA GLN A 236 -23.23 -13.07 -18.76
C GLN A 236 -24.31 -12.60 -17.78
N GLU A 237 -23.93 -12.15 -16.60
CA GLU A 237 -24.87 -11.61 -15.60
C GLU A 237 -25.13 -10.11 -15.83
N GLN A 238 -24.05 -9.30 -15.89
CA GLN A 238 -24.16 -7.86 -16.15
C GLN A 238 -22.81 -7.26 -16.59
N ARG A 239 -22.87 -6.05 -17.21
CA ARG A 239 -21.66 -5.38 -17.74
C ARG A 239 -20.83 -4.64 -16.70
N ASP A 240 -21.46 -4.26 -15.61
CA ASP A 240 -20.80 -3.64 -14.48
C ASP A 240 -21.39 -4.17 -13.16
N PHE A 241 -20.58 -4.12 -12.11
CA PHE A 241 -20.97 -4.48 -10.76
C PHE A 241 -20.63 -3.33 -9.83
N TYR A 242 -21.61 -2.85 -9.10
CA TYR A 242 -21.39 -1.77 -8.11
C TYR A 242 -20.83 -0.48 -8.73
N GLY A 243 -21.11 -0.23 -10.00
CA GLY A 243 -20.54 0.86 -10.79
C GLY A 243 -19.12 0.59 -11.26
N ILE A 244 -18.66 -0.68 -11.25
CA ILE A 244 -17.35 -1.10 -11.69
C ILE A 244 -17.51 -1.94 -12.96
N PRO A 245 -17.00 -1.49 -14.12
CA PRO A 245 -17.07 -2.26 -15.35
C PRO A 245 -16.17 -3.50 -15.25
N VAL A 246 -16.57 -4.56 -15.93
CA VAL A 246 -15.73 -5.75 -16.08
C VAL A 246 -14.54 -5.40 -16.96
N GLN A 247 -13.33 -5.45 -16.40
CA GLN A 247 -12.07 -5.15 -17.08
C GLN A 247 -11.21 -6.40 -17.17
N ILE A 248 -10.48 -6.52 -18.27
CA ILE A 248 -9.56 -7.63 -18.54
C ILE A 248 -8.14 -7.08 -18.56
N GLY A 249 -7.19 -7.87 -18.09
CA GLY A 249 -5.77 -7.56 -18.21
C GLY A 249 -5.02 -7.65 -16.88
N ILE A 250 -3.74 -7.95 -16.96
CA ILE A 250 -2.88 -8.19 -15.80
C ILE A 250 -2.70 -6.95 -14.93
N ASP A 251 -2.86 -5.76 -15.48
CA ASP A 251 -2.73 -4.50 -14.74
C ASP A 251 -3.84 -4.30 -13.69
N VAL A 252 -4.96 -5.01 -13.82
CA VAL A 252 -6.06 -4.93 -12.86
C VAL A 252 -5.64 -5.46 -11.48
N PRO A 253 -5.14 -6.72 -11.32
CA PRO A 253 -4.63 -7.21 -10.05
C PRO A 253 -3.31 -6.55 -9.64
N ASN A 254 -2.41 -6.22 -10.57
CA ASN A 254 -1.12 -5.59 -10.24
C ASN A 254 -1.31 -4.25 -9.50
N GLY A 255 -2.32 -3.48 -9.84
CA GLY A 255 -2.62 -2.23 -9.14
C GLY A 255 -2.99 -2.46 -7.66
N ILE A 256 -3.69 -3.54 -7.35
CA ILE A 256 -3.99 -3.94 -5.96
C ILE A 256 -2.72 -4.43 -5.25
N ASP A 257 -1.89 -5.21 -5.94
CA ASP A 257 -0.62 -5.71 -5.40
C ASP A 257 0.30 -4.56 -5.00
N ASP A 258 0.50 -3.59 -5.89
CA ASP A 258 1.36 -2.43 -5.65
C ASP A 258 0.89 -1.62 -4.43
N ALA A 259 -0.42 -1.37 -4.31
CA ALA A 259 -0.99 -0.68 -3.16
C ALA A 259 -0.81 -1.48 -1.86
N THR A 260 -0.98 -2.80 -1.93
CA THR A 260 -0.82 -3.69 -0.78
C THR A 260 0.64 -3.77 -0.32
N ASP A 261 1.59 -3.87 -1.25
CA ASP A 261 3.01 -3.95 -0.95
C ASP A 261 3.49 -2.67 -0.25
N ARG A 262 3.01 -1.48 -0.69
CA ARG A 262 3.30 -0.22 0.00
C ARG A 262 2.67 -0.14 1.38
N ALA A 263 1.40 -0.51 1.51
CA ALA A 263 0.69 -0.49 2.79
C ALA A 263 1.28 -1.48 3.80
N ASN A 264 1.72 -2.65 3.35
CA ASN A 264 2.32 -3.66 4.21
C ASN A 264 3.61 -3.20 4.90
N GLN A 265 4.31 -2.23 4.32
CA GLN A 265 5.51 -1.65 4.92
C GLN A 265 5.20 -0.60 5.98
N ILE A 266 4.01 0.02 5.98
CA ILE A 266 3.65 1.11 6.91
C ILE A 266 3.88 0.72 8.38
N PRO A 267 3.40 -0.43 8.90
CA PRO A 267 3.64 -0.80 10.30
C PRO A 267 5.13 -1.00 10.64
N ALA A 268 5.91 -1.54 9.70
CA ALA A 268 7.34 -1.71 9.90
C ALA A 268 8.08 -0.35 9.96
N ILE A 269 7.71 0.59 9.11
CA ILE A 269 8.27 1.95 9.13
C ILE A 269 7.85 2.69 10.42
N GLN A 270 6.64 2.48 10.90
CA GLN A 270 6.21 2.99 12.21
C GLN A 270 7.09 2.45 13.35
N LEU A 271 7.40 1.15 13.33
CA LEU A 271 8.31 0.56 14.30
C LEU A 271 9.72 1.15 14.21
N LEU A 272 10.23 1.35 13.00
CA LEU A 272 11.53 1.99 12.79
C LEU A 272 11.55 3.43 13.30
N TRP A 273 10.53 4.22 13.00
CA TRP A 273 10.39 5.57 13.53
C TRP A 273 10.45 5.61 15.05
N GLN A 274 9.71 4.74 15.69
CA GLN A 274 9.61 4.70 17.15
C GLN A 274 10.91 4.24 17.83
N ARG A 275 11.63 3.29 17.24
CA ARG A 275 12.69 2.56 17.95
C ARG A 275 14.07 2.64 17.32
N ALA A 276 14.22 2.80 16.01
CA ALA A 276 15.54 2.67 15.36
C ALA A 276 16.56 3.73 15.81
N CYS A 277 16.11 4.87 16.35
CA CYS A 277 16.97 5.96 16.79
C CYS A 277 17.58 5.80 18.21
N GLY A 278 17.41 4.65 18.86
CA GLY A 278 18.07 4.37 20.14
C GLY A 278 17.16 3.82 21.22
N ALA A 279 17.76 3.30 22.28
CA ALA A 279 17.05 2.69 23.42
C ALA A 279 16.34 3.74 24.29
N ASP A 280 16.93 4.93 24.46
CA ASP A 280 16.25 6.08 25.07
C ASP A 280 15.41 6.78 23.99
N ALA A 281 14.21 6.27 23.84
CA ALA A 281 13.35 6.61 22.70
C ALA A 281 12.98 8.09 22.62
N ASP A 282 12.91 8.82 23.75
CA ASP A 282 12.55 10.25 23.80
C ASP A 282 13.71 11.15 24.23
N GLY A 283 14.91 10.59 24.36
CA GLY A 283 16.12 11.37 24.59
C GLY A 283 16.43 12.32 23.43
N GLN A 284 17.16 13.38 23.72
CA GLN A 284 17.51 14.42 22.75
C GLN A 284 18.19 13.86 21.48
N GLU A 285 19.09 12.86 21.66
CA GLU A 285 19.79 12.25 20.51
C GLU A 285 18.85 11.44 19.63
N ALA A 286 17.89 10.75 20.21
CA ALA A 286 16.87 10.02 19.45
C ALA A 286 15.95 10.99 18.67
N ARG A 287 15.56 12.12 19.26
CA ARG A 287 14.81 13.17 18.55
C ARG A 287 15.63 13.79 17.42
N ARG A 288 16.92 14.07 17.63
CA ARG A 288 17.82 14.54 16.54
C ARG A 288 17.96 13.52 15.43
N CYS A 289 18.05 12.23 15.76
CA CYS A 289 18.10 11.16 14.78
C CYS A 289 16.81 11.13 13.94
N ARG A 290 15.62 11.21 14.55
CA ARG A 290 14.33 11.28 13.84
C ARG A 290 14.22 12.57 13.01
N GLY A 291 14.69 13.70 13.51
CA GLY A 291 14.77 14.95 12.75
C GLY A 291 15.61 14.81 11.47
N ARG A 292 16.77 14.14 11.56
CA ARG A 292 17.61 13.85 10.39
C ARG A 292 16.90 12.89 9.41
N ALA A 293 16.25 11.83 9.91
CA ALA A 293 15.49 10.91 9.06
C ALA A 293 14.38 11.64 8.28
N LEU A 294 13.63 12.51 8.96
CA LEU A 294 12.57 13.30 8.35
C LEU A 294 13.15 14.36 7.37
N ARG A 295 14.26 14.98 7.69
CA ARG A 295 14.96 15.88 6.78
C ARG A 295 15.32 15.18 5.47
N PHE A 296 15.93 14.00 5.54
CA PHE A 296 16.26 13.21 4.34
C PHE A 296 15.01 12.76 3.57
N ALA A 297 13.92 12.41 4.27
CA ALA A 297 12.67 12.07 3.63
C ALA A 297 12.05 13.25 2.86
N LEU A 298 12.12 14.46 3.42
CA LEU A 298 11.67 15.69 2.75
C LEU A 298 12.55 16.05 1.55
N GLN A 299 13.87 15.94 1.68
CA GLN A 299 14.80 16.11 0.54
C GLN A 299 14.46 15.12 -0.60
N TYR A 300 14.30 13.85 -0.27
CA TYR A 300 13.94 12.81 -1.23
C TYR A 300 12.63 13.13 -1.96
N ARG A 301 11.61 13.60 -1.24
CA ARG A 301 10.32 14.00 -1.84
C ARG A 301 10.44 15.24 -2.71
N LEU A 302 11.12 16.27 -2.24
CA LEU A 302 11.31 17.51 -2.97
C LEU A 302 12.15 17.32 -4.24
N ALA A 303 13.20 16.52 -4.17
CA ALA A 303 14.02 16.15 -5.33
C ALA A 303 13.32 15.20 -6.32
N GLY A 304 12.09 14.76 -6.05
CA GLY A 304 11.31 13.89 -6.92
C GLY A 304 11.79 12.44 -6.97
N HIS A 305 12.14 11.90 -5.80
CA HIS A 305 12.60 10.51 -5.61
C HIS A 305 13.93 10.15 -6.30
N LEU A 306 14.75 11.15 -6.61
CA LEU A 306 16.06 10.92 -7.21
C LEU A 306 17.14 10.77 -6.13
N GLN A 307 17.93 9.76 -6.25
CA GLN A 307 19.22 9.43 -5.60
C GLN A 307 19.67 10.36 -4.43
N PHE A 308 18.79 10.57 -3.45
CA PHE A 308 19.02 11.44 -2.29
C PHE A 308 20.29 11.08 -1.51
N VAL A 309 20.70 9.81 -1.56
CA VAL A 309 21.89 9.24 -0.88
C VAL A 309 23.19 9.90 -1.30
N ARG A 310 23.22 10.59 -2.44
CA ARG A 310 24.44 11.19 -2.99
C ARG A 310 24.61 12.68 -2.72
N ALA A 311 23.58 13.32 -2.17
CA ALA A 311 23.60 14.78 -2.03
C ALA A 311 24.63 15.30 -1.03
N ASP A 312 24.76 14.65 0.12
CA ASP A 312 25.79 14.90 1.12
C ASP A 312 26.29 13.58 1.70
N HIS A 313 27.35 13.05 1.09
CA HIS A 313 27.92 11.77 1.47
C HIS A 313 28.29 11.68 2.95
N ARG A 314 28.83 12.73 3.54
CA ARG A 314 29.31 12.69 4.94
C ARG A 314 28.15 12.67 5.93
N GLU A 315 27.19 13.53 5.75
CA GLU A 315 26.04 13.62 6.65
C GLU A 315 25.17 12.38 6.57
N TRP A 316 24.90 11.88 5.36
CA TRP A 316 24.21 10.63 5.14
C TRP A 316 24.95 9.46 5.76
N GLN A 317 26.27 9.33 5.52
CA GLN A 317 27.08 8.24 6.07
C GLN A 317 27.04 8.26 7.60
N GLY A 318 27.24 9.43 8.23
CA GLY A 318 27.18 9.56 9.67
C GLY A 318 25.79 9.18 10.24
N PHE A 319 24.72 9.56 9.57
CA PHE A 319 23.36 9.16 9.93
C PHE A 319 23.15 7.65 9.79
N ALA A 320 23.53 7.08 8.65
CA ALA A 320 23.34 5.66 8.36
C ALA A 320 24.17 4.76 9.30
N GLU A 321 25.40 5.15 9.62
CA GLU A 321 26.26 4.44 10.58
C GLU A 321 25.69 4.47 12.00
N ALA A 322 25.22 5.64 12.46
CA ALA A 322 24.60 5.79 13.77
C ALA A 322 23.34 4.93 13.90
N LEU A 323 22.47 4.99 12.88
CA LEU A 323 21.26 4.17 12.84
C LEU A 323 21.58 2.67 12.81
N ALA A 324 22.55 2.25 11.99
CA ALA A 324 22.97 0.86 11.93
C ALA A 324 23.57 0.38 13.26
N GLY A 325 24.25 1.24 14.01
CA GLY A 325 24.72 0.96 15.36
C GLY A 325 23.57 0.66 16.32
N SER A 326 22.58 1.54 16.37
CA SER A 326 21.36 1.38 17.17
C SER A 326 20.57 0.14 16.74
N TRP A 327 20.43 -0.09 15.45
CA TRP A 327 19.75 -1.25 14.88
C TRP A 327 20.33 -2.58 15.38
N ARG A 328 21.66 -2.73 15.31
CA ARG A 328 22.33 -3.96 15.77
C ARG A 328 22.12 -4.24 17.25
N GLN A 329 21.93 -3.20 18.07
CA GLN A 329 21.63 -3.37 19.49
C GLN A 329 20.19 -3.84 19.70
N GLN A 330 19.23 -3.33 18.96
CA GLN A 330 17.82 -3.62 19.12
C GLN A 330 17.39 -4.90 18.39
N TRP A 331 17.90 -5.12 17.19
CA TRP A 331 17.53 -6.24 16.32
C TRP A 331 18.78 -6.95 15.78
N PRO A 332 19.57 -7.59 16.64
CA PRO A 332 20.86 -8.18 16.24
C PRO A 332 20.72 -9.28 15.18
N ALA A 333 19.59 -10.00 15.15
CA ALA A 333 19.26 -11.02 14.14
C ALA A 333 18.39 -10.49 12.99
N GLY A 334 18.12 -9.17 12.96
CA GLY A 334 17.29 -8.52 11.97
C GLY A 334 15.82 -8.41 12.35
N LEU A 335 15.09 -7.66 11.53
CA LEU A 335 13.66 -7.39 11.67
C LEU A 335 12.90 -8.18 10.61
N LEU A 336 12.06 -9.13 11.03
CA LEU A 336 11.23 -9.94 10.15
C LEU A 336 10.07 -9.11 9.63
N ILE A 337 9.96 -9.02 8.31
CA ILE A 337 8.86 -8.33 7.65
C ILE A 337 7.82 -9.37 7.27
N SER A 338 6.63 -9.04 7.60
CA SER A 338 5.49 -9.91 7.46
C SER A 338 5.10 -10.09 6.00
N ASN A 339 4.75 -11.31 5.63
CA ASN A 339 4.28 -11.60 4.29
C ASN A 339 2.75 -11.39 4.21
N PRO A 340 2.26 -10.40 3.48
CA PRO A 340 0.83 -10.18 3.31
C PRO A 340 0.21 -11.21 2.36
N ASP A 341 1.04 -11.90 1.58
CA ASP A 341 0.61 -12.83 0.55
C ASP A 341 0.52 -14.26 1.10
N ILE A 342 -0.18 -15.10 0.38
CA ILE A 342 -0.23 -16.52 0.63
C ILE A 342 1.14 -17.13 0.34
N PRO A 343 1.58 -18.17 1.08
CA PRO A 343 2.95 -18.69 1.00
C PRO A 343 3.43 -19.06 -0.39
N ASN A 344 2.58 -19.10 -1.37
CA ASN A 344 2.93 -19.52 -2.72
C ASN A 344 2.64 -18.41 -3.74
N ARG A 345 3.53 -17.42 -3.81
CA ARG A 345 3.50 -16.34 -4.82
C ARG A 345 3.72 -16.83 -6.24
N ARG A 346 4.43 -17.94 -6.40
CA ARG A 346 4.69 -18.51 -7.72
C ARG A 346 3.45 -19.21 -8.22
N PRO A 347 3.15 -19.12 -9.53
CA PRO A 347 2.13 -19.96 -10.10
C PRO A 347 2.36 -21.42 -9.67
N LEU A 348 1.31 -22.10 -9.34
CA LEU A 348 1.41 -23.53 -9.03
C LEU A 348 2.16 -24.25 -10.15
N PRO A 349 2.99 -25.25 -9.87
CA PRO A 349 3.62 -26.05 -10.91
C PRO A 349 2.57 -26.56 -11.90
N GLY A 350 2.76 -26.26 -13.19
CA GLY A 350 1.81 -26.59 -14.25
C GLY A 350 0.76 -25.51 -14.55
N VAL A 351 0.70 -24.43 -13.77
CA VAL A 351 -0.09 -23.25 -14.10
C VAL A 351 0.67 -22.45 -15.15
N VAL A 352 0.26 -22.55 -16.40
CA VAL A 352 0.78 -21.71 -17.48
C VAL A 352 0.04 -20.37 -17.39
N LEU A 353 0.76 -19.27 -17.23
CA LEU A 353 0.21 -17.93 -17.41
C LEU A 353 -0.29 -17.84 -18.86
N ILE A 354 -1.60 -17.80 -19.03
CA ILE A 354 -2.19 -17.66 -20.34
C ILE A 354 -1.98 -16.23 -20.77
N HIS A 355 -1.16 -16.04 -21.81
CA HIS A 355 -1.10 -14.75 -22.49
C HIS A 355 -2.51 -14.39 -22.97
N PRO A 356 -2.90 -13.10 -22.98
CA PRO A 356 -4.24 -12.64 -23.35
C PRO A 356 -4.77 -13.11 -24.72
N GLY A 357 -3.92 -13.75 -25.54
CA GLY A 357 -4.30 -14.29 -26.84
C GLY A 357 -4.49 -15.81 -26.89
N ALA A 358 -4.26 -16.56 -25.82
CA ALA A 358 -4.43 -18.02 -25.80
C ALA A 358 -5.87 -18.39 -25.44
N VAL A 359 -6.79 -18.15 -26.35
CA VAL A 359 -8.17 -18.62 -26.23
C VAL A 359 -8.18 -20.13 -26.36
N GLY A 360 -8.50 -20.87 -25.30
CA GLY A 360 -8.83 -22.30 -25.35
C GLY A 360 -8.00 -23.26 -24.51
N ALA A 361 -6.89 -22.86 -23.90
CA ALA A 361 -6.17 -23.74 -22.98
C ALA A 361 -6.89 -23.79 -21.60
N ALA A 362 -7.29 -24.99 -21.17
CA ALA A 362 -7.80 -25.19 -19.82
C ALA A 362 -6.72 -24.84 -18.81
N HIS A 363 -7.03 -23.92 -17.91
CA HIS A 363 -6.12 -23.54 -16.82
C HIS A 363 -6.53 -24.33 -15.57
N PRO A 364 -5.66 -25.18 -14.97
CA PRO A 364 -6.06 -26.03 -13.87
C PRO A 364 -6.69 -25.27 -12.69
N VAL A 365 -6.14 -24.09 -12.33
CA VAL A 365 -6.70 -23.27 -11.24
C VAL A 365 -8.03 -22.66 -11.63
N THR A 366 -8.15 -22.14 -12.86
CA THR A 366 -9.39 -21.56 -13.35
C THR A 366 -10.48 -22.62 -13.48
N ASP A 367 -10.14 -23.82 -13.95
CA ASP A 367 -11.10 -24.91 -14.04
C ASP A 367 -11.56 -25.37 -12.65
N HIS A 368 -10.67 -25.40 -11.68
CA HIS A 368 -11.04 -25.69 -10.28
C HIS A 368 -11.91 -24.59 -9.67
N LEU A 369 -11.60 -23.33 -9.91
CA LEU A 369 -12.40 -22.20 -9.43
C LEU A 369 -13.77 -22.16 -10.12
N GLN A 370 -13.82 -22.34 -11.45
CA GLN A 370 -15.07 -22.39 -12.23
C GLN A 370 -15.96 -23.56 -11.82
N GLN A 371 -15.37 -24.71 -11.48
CA GLN A 371 -16.11 -25.86 -11.02
C GLN A 371 -16.44 -25.82 -9.52
N GLN A 372 -16.12 -24.72 -8.83
CA GLN A 372 -16.27 -24.53 -7.37
C GLN A 372 -15.47 -25.53 -6.53
N LEU A 373 -14.43 -26.16 -7.09
CA LEU A 373 -14.05 -27.45 -6.60
C LEU A 373 -12.88 -27.46 -5.67
N HIS A 374 -11.93 -26.58 -5.82
CA HIS A 374 -10.76 -26.80 -4.99
C HIS A 374 -9.84 -25.57 -4.96
N VAL A 375 -9.78 -24.93 -3.82
CA VAL A 375 -8.63 -24.09 -3.49
C VAL A 375 -7.60 -25.04 -2.87
N PRO A 376 -6.44 -25.26 -3.51
CA PRO A 376 -5.39 -26.09 -2.93
C PRO A 376 -5.02 -25.60 -1.53
N SER A 377 -4.68 -26.50 -0.63
CA SER A 377 -4.31 -26.12 0.75
C SER A 377 -3.16 -25.12 0.80
N ALA A 378 -2.22 -25.20 -0.14
CA ALA A 378 -1.13 -24.25 -0.28
C ALA A 378 -1.57 -22.80 -0.57
N LEU A 379 -2.79 -22.59 -1.06
CA LEU A 379 -3.39 -21.28 -1.34
C LEU A 379 -4.47 -20.90 -0.31
N ASP A 380 -4.66 -21.70 0.73
CA ASP A 380 -5.61 -21.39 1.79
C ASP A 380 -5.09 -20.18 2.59
N PRO A 381 -5.88 -19.10 2.71
CA PRO A 381 -5.47 -17.89 3.44
C PRO A 381 -5.12 -18.13 4.90
N LEU A 382 -5.61 -19.20 5.50
CA LEU A 382 -5.36 -19.56 6.90
C LEU A 382 -4.04 -20.29 7.12
N GLN A 383 -3.29 -20.62 6.06
CA GLN A 383 -1.97 -21.25 6.22
C GLN A 383 -0.97 -20.26 6.83
N PRO A 384 -0.16 -20.69 7.82
CA PRO A 384 0.90 -19.87 8.39
C PRO A 384 1.86 -19.39 7.29
N ARG A 385 2.25 -18.11 7.36
CA ARG A 385 3.12 -17.48 6.37
C ARG A 385 4.52 -17.29 6.90
N PRO A 386 5.55 -17.69 6.16
CA PRO A 386 6.92 -17.32 6.48
C PRO A 386 7.09 -15.80 6.32
N PRO A 387 8.12 -15.20 6.94
CA PRO A 387 8.46 -13.81 6.69
C PRO A 387 8.64 -13.54 5.20
N LEU A 388 8.23 -12.36 4.74
CA LEU A 388 8.47 -11.90 3.38
C LEU A 388 9.97 -11.73 3.13
N GLU A 389 10.62 -11.02 4.03
CA GLU A 389 12.05 -10.71 4.02
C GLU A 389 12.53 -10.39 5.44
N THR A 390 13.83 -10.30 5.62
CA THR A 390 14.45 -9.83 6.86
C THR A 390 15.22 -8.56 6.57
N TRP A 391 14.83 -7.45 7.21
CA TRP A 391 15.56 -6.21 7.14
C TRP A 391 16.75 -6.22 8.08
N THR A 392 17.87 -5.70 7.61
CA THR A 392 19.13 -5.70 8.33
C THR A 392 19.68 -4.29 8.51
N ALA A 393 20.65 -4.14 9.40
CA ALA A 393 21.21 -2.84 9.77
C ALA A 393 21.73 -1.99 8.57
N PRO A 394 22.39 -2.55 7.54
CA PRO A 394 22.88 -1.76 6.40
C PRO A 394 21.78 -1.06 5.62
N GLU A 395 20.59 -1.64 5.56
CA GLU A 395 19.45 -1.11 4.79
C GLU A 395 18.56 -0.17 5.63
N GLY A 396 18.73 -0.19 6.95
CA GLY A 396 17.81 0.45 7.89
C GLY A 396 17.58 1.94 7.65
N ALA A 397 18.65 2.68 7.34
CA ALA A 397 18.56 4.12 7.10
C ALA A 397 17.76 4.44 5.82
N GLU A 398 18.01 3.73 4.74
CA GLU A 398 17.30 3.90 3.47
C GLU A 398 15.82 3.49 3.62
N ARG A 399 15.55 2.36 4.27
CA ARG A 399 14.19 1.88 4.56
C ARG A 399 13.39 2.90 5.38
N LEU A 400 14.00 3.47 6.44
CA LEU A 400 13.35 4.48 7.26
C LEU A 400 13.04 5.74 6.45
N VAL A 401 14.01 6.28 5.72
CA VAL A 401 13.85 7.53 4.99
C VAL A 401 12.85 7.41 3.83
N THR A 402 12.97 6.37 3.00
CA THR A 402 12.04 6.14 1.89
C THR A 402 10.63 5.81 2.39
N GLY A 403 10.53 5.08 3.50
CA GLY A 403 9.27 4.79 4.16
C GLY A 403 8.59 6.04 4.70
N LEU A 404 9.33 6.91 5.43
CA LEU A 404 8.80 8.19 5.91
C LEU A 404 8.33 9.09 4.76
N ALA A 405 9.05 9.07 3.64
CA ALA A 405 8.64 9.79 2.44
C ALA A 405 7.24 9.39 1.96
N GLY A 406 6.83 8.13 2.16
CA GLY A 406 5.49 7.60 1.85
C GLY A 406 4.38 8.07 2.80
N PHE A 407 4.72 8.72 3.93
CA PHE A 407 3.73 9.32 4.82
C PHE A 407 3.35 10.76 4.43
N LEU A 408 4.03 11.35 3.45
CA LEU A 408 3.76 12.70 2.98
C LEU A 408 3.03 12.63 1.64
N ALA A 409 1.87 13.26 1.54
CA ALA A 409 1.13 13.37 0.30
C ALA A 409 1.79 14.35 -0.68
N ASP A 410 1.54 14.23 -1.98
CA ASP A 410 2.07 15.15 -2.99
C ASP A 410 1.64 16.61 -2.71
N VAL A 411 0.41 16.82 -2.23
CA VAL A 411 -0.08 18.17 -1.89
C VAL A 411 0.70 18.82 -0.74
N ASP A 412 1.22 18.01 0.20
CA ASP A 412 2.02 18.53 1.32
C ASP A 412 3.37 19.01 0.82
N VAL A 413 3.98 18.19 -0.03
CA VAL A 413 5.28 18.48 -0.64
C VAL A 413 5.18 19.70 -1.57
N GLU A 414 4.11 19.82 -2.36
CA GLU A 414 3.85 20.98 -3.22
C GLU A 414 3.66 22.27 -2.42
N ARG A 415 2.97 22.17 -1.28
CA ARG A 415 2.77 23.32 -0.38
C ARG A 415 4.09 23.78 0.23
N LEU A 416 4.87 22.83 0.72
CA LEU A 416 6.20 23.10 1.27
C LEU A 416 7.13 23.68 0.20
N ASP A 417 7.17 23.06 -0.98
CA ASP A 417 7.96 23.52 -2.13
C ASP A 417 7.68 24.99 -2.46
N ARG A 418 6.40 25.34 -2.59
CA ARG A 418 5.97 26.71 -2.89
C ARG A 418 6.41 27.71 -1.81
N ALA A 419 6.18 27.36 -0.53
CA ALA A 419 6.53 28.23 0.57
C ALA A 419 8.03 28.49 0.67
N LEU A 420 8.85 27.46 0.46
CA LEU A 420 10.31 27.61 0.44
C LEU A 420 10.76 28.49 -0.73
N TYR A 421 10.20 28.27 -1.91
CA TYR A 421 10.53 29.07 -3.09
C TYR A 421 10.10 30.52 -2.97
N ASP A 422 8.91 30.81 -2.45
CA ASP A 422 8.44 32.19 -2.20
C ASP A 422 9.34 32.91 -1.19
N ARG A 423 9.81 32.17 -0.17
CA ARG A 423 10.78 32.71 0.81
C ARG A 423 12.12 33.05 0.16
N ALA A 424 12.60 32.20 -0.76
CA ALA A 424 13.82 32.43 -1.52
C ALA A 424 13.73 33.71 -2.37
N ARG A 425 12.62 33.88 -3.09
CA ARG A 425 12.37 35.07 -3.91
C ARG A 425 12.22 36.36 -3.09
N GLY A 426 11.84 36.27 -1.83
CA GLY A 426 11.84 37.39 -0.90
C GLY A 426 13.23 37.91 -0.50
N GLY A 427 14.31 37.33 -1.01
CA GLY A 427 15.68 37.76 -0.79
C GLY A 427 16.27 37.35 0.57
N ALA A 428 15.61 36.37 1.26
CA ALA A 428 15.98 35.96 2.62
C ALA A 428 16.95 34.76 2.65
N VAL A 429 17.37 34.23 1.50
CA VAL A 429 18.24 33.05 1.41
C VAL A 429 19.48 33.29 0.57
N PRO A 430 20.61 32.64 0.87
CA PRO A 430 21.79 32.65 0.02
C PRO A 430 21.50 32.01 -1.35
N HIS A 431 22.24 32.43 -2.37
CA HIS A 431 22.21 31.85 -3.69
C HIS A 431 23.58 31.31 -4.06
N ARG A 432 23.60 30.16 -4.69
CA ARG A 432 24.79 29.53 -5.25
C ARG A 432 24.70 29.56 -6.76
N GLN A 433 25.78 29.91 -7.42
CA GLN A 433 25.85 29.96 -8.88
C GLN A 433 26.84 28.90 -9.38
N TYR A 434 26.48 28.27 -10.46
CA TYR A 434 27.28 27.27 -11.16
C TYR A 434 27.43 27.71 -12.62
N ASP A 435 28.63 27.58 -13.15
CA ASP A 435 28.98 28.04 -14.48
C ASP A 435 29.24 26.85 -15.42
N ALA A 436 28.87 27.03 -16.70
CA ALA A 436 29.21 26.05 -17.75
C ALA A 436 29.33 26.75 -19.11
N SER A 437 30.26 26.27 -19.94
CA SER A 437 30.29 26.64 -21.35
C SER A 437 29.13 25.97 -22.08
N CYS A 438 28.47 26.67 -23.00
CA CYS A 438 27.30 26.19 -23.74
C CYS A 438 27.48 26.33 -25.24
N GLY A 439 27.20 25.25 -25.95
CA GLY A 439 26.90 25.27 -27.39
C GLY A 439 25.41 25.52 -27.64
N LEU A 440 25.11 26.42 -28.57
CA LEU A 440 23.77 26.72 -29.00
C LEU A 440 23.59 26.43 -30.50
N THR A 441 22.48 25.77 -30.87
CA THR A 441 22.01 25.73 -32.24
C THR A 441 20.60 26.27 -32.30
N ALA A 442 20.32 27.11 -33.33
CA ALA A 442 19.02 27.71 -33.55
C ALA A 442 18.45 27.27 -34.88
N LYS A 443 17.15 26.98 -34.94
CA LYS A 443 16.42 26.63 -36.16
C LYS A 443 15.04 27.27 -36.15
N ARG A 444 14.74 28.09 -37.14
CA ARG A 444 13.39 28.61 -37.38
C ARG A 444 12.52 27.50 -37.94
N ARG A 445 11.30 27.42 -37.47
CA ARG A 445 10.29 26.46 -37.92
C ARG A 445 9.28 27.11 -38.87
N ASP A 446 8.53 26.28 -39.56
CA ASP A 446 7.51 26.72 -40.54
C ASP A 446 6.36 27.50 -39.85
N ASP A 447 6.12 27.27 -38.56
CA ASP A 447 5.14 27.97 -37.73
C ASP A 447 5.64 29.34 -37.20
N GLY A 448 6.80 29.78 -37.64
CA GLY A 448 7.44 31.03 -37.21
C GLY A 448 8.17 30.97 -35.87
N SER A 449 8.06 29.89 -35.10
CA SER A 449 8.76 29.72 -33.83
C SER A 449 10.26 29.47 -34.05
N LEU A 450 11.08 29.92 -33.08
CA LEU A 450 12.51 29.66 -33.03
C LEU A 450 12.78 28.49 -32.09
N ARG A 451 13.34 27.39 -32.58
CA ARG A 451 13.84 26.29 -31.76
C ARG A 451 15.29 26.53 -31.41
N LEU A 452 15.60 26.58 -30.13
CA LEU A 452 16.96 26.57 -29.59
C LEU A 452 17.28 25.19 -28.99
N SER A 453 18.43 24.63 -29.34
CA SER A 453 18.98 23.44 -28.71
C SER A 453 20.26 23.83 -27.96
N LEU A 454 20.29 23.50 -26.68
CA LEU A 454 21.35 23.90 -25.74
C LEU A 454 22.10 22.64 -25.31
N THR A 455 23.43 22.71 -25.36
CA THR A 455 24.32 21.67 -24.80
C THR A 455 25.39 22.40 -23.99
N CYS A 456 25.35 22.26 -22.67
CA CYS A 456 26.28 22.90 -21.76
C CYS A 456 27.10 21.87 -21.01
N GLY A 457 28.34 22.26 -20.65
CA GLY A 457 29.30 21.36 -20.03
C GLY A 457 30.18 20.64 -21.07
N GLY A 458 31.43 20.34 -20.76
CA GLY A 458 32.33 19.66 -21.73
C GLY A 458 33.79 20.08 -21.62
N GLY A 459 34.17 20.81 -20.58
CA GLY A 459 35.60 20.99 -20.18
C GLY A 459 35.88 20.13 -18.97
N GLU A 460 37.07 19.57 -18.84
CA GLU A 460 37.54 19.03 -17.55
C GLU A 460 37.35 20.12 -16.47
N PRO A 461 36.75 19.79 -15.32
CA PRO A 461 36.49 20.77 -14.29
C PRO A 461 37.80 21.22 -13.67
N THR A 462 38.38 22.27 -14.21
CA THR A 462 39.40 23.03 -13.50
C THR A 462 38.71 23.90 -12.48
N GLY A 463 38.40 23.32 -11.30
CA GLY A 463 37.87 24.07 -10.16
C GLY A 463 36.39 23.93 -9.85
N GLY A 464 35.87 22.73 -9.76
CA GLY A 464 34.80 22.38 -8.78
C GLY A 464 33.38 22.96 -8.91
N THR A 465 32.99 23.68 -9.96
CA THR A 465 31.67 24.39 -10.02
C THR A 465 30.92 24.20 -11.34
N ALA A 466 31.29 23.28 -12.16
CA ALA A 466 30.66 23.07 -13.45
C ALA A 466 29.43 22.15 -13.37
N PHE A 467 28.37 22.48 -14.12
CA PHE A 467 27.22 21.63 -14.39
C PHE A 467 27.17 21.22 -15.85
N ALA A 468 26.40 20.19 -16.18
CA ALA A 468 26.19 19.80 -17.58
C ALA A 468 24.69 19.70 -17.88
N MET A 469 24.28 20.14 -19.07
CA MET A 469 22.90 19.98 -19.50
C MET A 469 22.74 19.81 -21.00
N VAL A 470 21.63 19.16 -21.38
CA VAL A 470 21.10 19.10 -22.74
C VAL A 470 19.63 19.46 -22.70
N GLY A 471 19.21 20.41 -23.52
CA GLY A 471 17.83 20.85 -23.54
C GLY A 471 17.39 21.53 -24.83
N ARG A 472 16.08 21.76 -24.93
CA ARG A 472 15.44 22.38 -26.09
C ARG A 472 14.37 23.34 -25.65
N VAL A 473 14.39 24.56 -26.18
CA VAL A 473 13.36 25.56 -25.94
C VAL A 473 12.82 26.10 -27.26
N TYR A 474 11.58 26.51 -27.25
CA TYR A 474 10.88 27.08 -28.37
C TYR A 474 10.40 28.49 -28.01
N LEU A 475 10.77 29.48 -28.83
CA LEU A 475 10.44 30.86 -28.61
C LEU A 475 9.52 31.37 -29.70
N ARG A 476 8.64 32.29 -29.29
CA ARG A 476 7.85 33.12 -30.22
C ARG A 476 7.90 34.55 -29.70
N ASP A 477 8.25 35.49 -30.56
CA ASP A 477 8.38 36.90 -30.21
C ASP A 477 9.30 37.20 -28.99
N GLY A 478 10.34 36.37 -28.83
CA GLY A 478 11.31 36.48 -27.71
C GLY A 478 10.88 35.79 -26.44
N GLU A 479 9.65 35.30 -26.32
CA GLU A 479 9.17 34.61 -25.16
C GLU A 479 9.22 33.07 -25.37
N VAL A 480 9.54 32.33 -24.29
CA VAL A 480 9.53 30.88 -24.29
C VAL A 480 8.10 30.36 -24.22
N VAL A 481 7.65 29.70 -25.31
CA VAL A 481 6.32 29.10 -25.38
C VAL A 481 6.28 27.67 -24.86
N ARG A 482 7.41 26.96 -24.93
CA ARG A 482 7.61 25.62 -24.36
C ARG A 482 9.08 25.27 -24.36
N GLY A 483 9.48 24.34 -23.50
CA GLY A 483 10.83 23.81 -23.47
C GLY A 483 10.98 22.66 -22.48
N ALA A 484 12.06 21.92 -22.64
CA ALA A 484 12.47 20.91 -21.70
C ALA A 484 14.00 20.84 -21.67
N ILE A 485 14.53 20.62 -20.49
CA ILE A 485 15.91 20.22 -20.27
C ILE A 485 15.88 18.69 -20.17
N ASP A 486 16.30 18.02 -21.22
CA ASP A 486 16.25 16.56 -21.33
C ASP A 486 17.13 15.92 -20.24
N ARG A 487 18.25 16.56 -19.90
CA ARG A 487 19.18 16.16 -18.84
C ARG A 487 19.87 17.37 -18.24
N LEU A 488 19.89 17.46 -16.90
CA LEU A 488 20.64 18.44 -16.12
C LEU A 488 21.45 17.71 -15.07
N THR A 489 22.78 17.69 -15.18
CA THR A 489 23.70 17.09 -14.20
C THR A 489 24.28 18.21 -13.35
N LEU A 490 24.04 18.17 -12.07
CA LEU A 490 24.53 19.12 -11.08
C LEU A 490 25.99 18.80 -10.67
N PRO A 491 26.73 19.73 -10.06
CA PRO A 491 28.11 19.51 -9.67
C PRO A 491 28.34 18.37 -8.66
N ASP A 492 27.31 18.03 -7.88
CA ASP A 492 27.30 16.88 -6.97
C ASP A 492 27.12 15.51 -7.70
N GLY A 493 27.00 15.53 -9.02
CA GLY A 493 26.80 14.35 -9.88
C GLY A 493 25.36 13.90 -9.99
N VAL A 494 24.41 14.57 -9.35
CA VAL A 494 22.97 14.27 -9.49
C VAL A 494 22.47 14.70 -10.86
N THR A 495 21.75 13.81 -11.52
CA THR A 495 21.18 14.08 -12.84
C THR A 495 19.66 14.17 -12.75
N LEU A 496 19.12 15.32 -13.08
CA LEU A 496 17.69 15.55 -13.28
C LEU A 496 17.33 15.27 -14.73
N ILE A 497 16.23 14.57 -14.96
CA ILE A 497 15.72 14.22 -16.30
C ILE A 497 14.35 14.89 -16.49
N ASP A 498 14.06 15.30 -17.73
CA ASP A 498 12.79 15.88 -18.14
C ASP A 498 12.36 17.11 -17.30
N VAL A 499 13.30 17.98 -17.00
CA VAL A 499 13.02 19.26 -16.33
C VAL A 499 12.28 20.17 -17.31
N GLN A 500 11.07 20.60 -16.95
CA GLN A 500 10.24 21.45 -17.78
C GLN A 500 10.70 22.91 -17.71
N VAL A 501 10.67 23.58 -18.83
CA VAL A 501 10.83 25.04 -18.89
C VAL A 501 9.43 25.66 -18.86
N THR A 502 9.08 26.30 -17.76
CA THR A 502 7.75 26.89 -17.52
C THR A 502 7.61 28.31 -17.99
N GLY A 503 8.73 28.99 -18.26
CA GLY A 503 8.77 30.36 -18.73
C GLY A 503 10.18 30.80 -19.05
N GLY A 504 10.30 31.97 -19.62
CA GLY A 504 11.60 32.54 -19.94
C GLY A 504 11.52 33.50 -21.12
N SER A 505 12.57 34.31 -21.27
CA SER A 505 12.65 35.26 -22.35
C SER A 505 14.04 35.34 -22.93
N LEU A 506 14.10 35.71 -24.19
CA LEU A 506 15.32 36.00 -24.92
C LEU A 506 15.38 37.53 -25.14
N ALA A 507 16.35 38.14 -24.52
CA ALA A 507 16.59 39.58 -24.67
C ALA A 507 17.91 39.87 -25.38
N ASN A 508 17.90 40.85 -26.30
CA ASN A 508 19.13 41.37 -26.88
C ASN A 508 19.83 42.30 -25.86
N THR A 509 21.14 42.18 -25.78
CA THR A 509 22.00 43.05 -24.99
C THR A 509 22.95 43.86 -25.87
N ALA A 510 23.61 44.84 -25.31
CA ALA A 510 24.58 45.64 -26.07
C ALA A 510 25.77 44.84 -26.63
N ARG A 511 26.01 43.62 -26.08
CA ARG A 511 27.14 42.75 -26.43
C ARG A 511 26.74 41.41 -27.03
N GLY A 512 25.43 41.09 -27.13
CA GLY A 512 24.96 39.80 -27.61
C GLY A 512 23.49 39.50 -27.24
N ALA A 513 23.19 38.31 -26.77
CA ALA A 513 21.86 37.95 -26.33
C ALA A 513 21.89 37.17 -24.99
N ARG A 514 20.81 37.30 -24.24
CA ARG A 514 20.60 36.66 -22.92
C ARG A 514 19.29 35.87 -22.96
N LEU A 515 19.36 34.60 -22.71
CA LEU A 515 18.21 33.72 -22.52
C LEU A 515 18.06 33.38 -21.04
N ALA A 516 16.97 33.81 -20.43
CA ALA A 516 16.64 33.44 -19.06
C ALA A 516 15.52 32.39 -19.06
N LEU A 517 15.70 31.31 -18.32
CA LEU A 517 14.77 30.17 -18.25
C LEU A 517 14.35 29.90 -16.81
N GLN A 518 13.06 29.66 -16.61
CA GLN A 518 12.48 29.17 -15.36
C GLN A 518 12.27 27.66 -15.46
N LEU A 519 12.71 26.92 -14.45
CA LEU A 519 12.74 25.46 -14.46
C LEU A 519 11.78 24.87 -13.42
N SER A 520 11.05 23.82 -13.81
CA SER A 520 10.14 23.10 -12.92
C SER A 520 10.15 21.58 -13.15
N ARG A 521 9.53 20.85 -12.27
CA ARG A 521 9.19 19.42 -12.44
C ARG A 521 7.71 19.23 -12.16
N GLY A 522 6.90 19.31 -13.22
CA GLY A 522 5.44 19.29 -13.12
C GLY A 522 4.92 20.54 -12.39
N VAL A 523 4.23 20.36 -11.28
CA VAL A 523 3.68 21.44 -10.45
C VAL A 523 4.65 21.99 -9.39
N ARG A 524 5.83 21.40 -9.29
CA ARG A 524 6.88 21.77 -8.31
C ARG A 524 8.07 22.42 -9.00
N HIS A 525 8.83 23.22 -8.25
CA HIS A 525 10.11 23.74 -8.73
C HIS A 525 11.12 22.60 -8.93
N ALA A 526 12.03 22.76 -9.87
CA ALA A 526 13.16 21.84 -9.99
C ALA A 526 14.09 22.02 -8.79
N ARG A 527 14.51 20.91 -8.15
CA ARG A 527 15.35 20.92 -6.96
C ARG A 527 16.52 19.94 -7.09
N GLY A 528 17.65 20.31 -6.52
CA GLY A 528 18.78 19.41 -6.35
C GLY A 528 18.52 18.31 -5.32
N ALA A 529 19.43 17.35 -5.21
CA ALA A 529 19.34 16.29 -4.22
C ALA A 529 19.45 16.78 -2.77
N ASP A 530 20.09 17.91 -2.56
CA ASP A 530 20.15 18.63 -1.28
C ASP A 530 18.81 19.29 -0.89
N GLY A 531 17.79 19.20 -1.75
CA GLY A 531 16.48 19.80 -1.56
C GLY A 531 16.40 21.27 -1.96
N ASN A 532 17.49 21.93 -2.34
CA ASN A 532 17.55 23.33 -2.71
C ASN A 532 16.92 23.61 -4.08
N ALA A 533 16.23 24.75 -4.21
CA ALA A 533 15.52 25.09 -5.45
C ALA A 533 16.47 25.58 -6.54
N ILE A 534 16.30 25.07 -7.74
CA ILE A 534 16.90 25.62 -8.94
C ILE A 534 16.02 26.81 -9.37
N GLU A 535 16.48 28.03 -9.05
CA GLU A 535 15.73 29.24 -9.29
C GLU A 535 15.64 29.55 -10.79
N GLY A 536 16.72 29.33 -11.54
CA GLY A 536 16.72 29.55 -12.96
C GLY A 536 18.03 29.19 -13.64
N LEU A 537 17.99 29.25 -14.94
CA LEU A 537 19.12 29.06 -15.83
C LEU A 537 19.20 30.25 -16.76
N GLU A 538 20.36 30.86 -16.81
CA GLU A 538 20.66 31.96 -17.70
C GLU A 538 21.76 31.56 -18.68
N VAL A 539 21.57 31.83 -19.97
CA VAL A 539 22.59 31.62 -21.00
C VAL A 539 22.87 32.92 -21.71
N VAL A 540 24.13 33.31 -21.72
CA VAL A 540 24.59 34.58 -22.32
C VAL A 540 25.53 34.25 -23.49
N TRP A 541 25.28 34.89 -24.62
CA TRP A 541 26.15 34.87 -25.80
C TRP A 541 26.73 36.23 -26.04
N GLU A 542 28.02 36.31 -26.09
CA GLU A 542 28.71 37.55 -26.51
C GLU A 542 29.05 37.42 -28.00
N ASN A 543 28.34 38.19 -28.85
CA ASN A 543 28.70 38.33 -30.23
C ASN A 543 28.54 39.80 -30.65
N PRO A 544 29.63 40.53 -30.82
CA PRO A 544 29.60 41.94 -31.14
C PRO A 544 29.05 42.25 -32.57
N ARG A 545 28.83 41.25 -33.41
CA ARG A 545 28.39 41.46 -34.81
C ARG A 545 26.95 41.03 -35.09
N SER A 546 26.26 40.38 -34.16
CA SER A 546 24.88 39.98 -34.38
C SER A 546 24.02 40.33 -33.15
N ALA A 547 23.62 41.61 -33.12
CA ALA A 547 22.62 42.06 -32.14
C ALA A 547 21.23 41.52 -32.42
N VAL A 548 21.10 40.56 -33.33
CA VAL A 548 19.82 39.97 -33.69
C VAL A 548 19.98 38.46 -33.80
N ILE A 549 19.38 37.75 -32.86
CA ILE A 549 18.96 36.36 -33.12
C ILE A 549 17.75 36.44 -34.06
N ALA A 550 17.95 37.02 -35.19
CA ALA A 550 17.02 37.03 -36.30
C ALA A 550 17.59 36.13 -37.39
N ALA A 551 16.92 35.02 -37.58
CA ALA A 551 16.93 34.18 -38.76
C ALA A 551 18.20 33.36 -39.11
N ASP A 552 19.41 33.81 -38.84
CA ASP A 552 20.64 33.20 -39.32
C ASP A 552 21.72 33.15 -38.25
N LEU A 553 21.47 32.44 -37.13
CA LEU A 553 22.56 32.05 -36.24
C LEU A 553 23.44 31.04 -36.97
N PRO A 554 24.77 31.18 -36.91
CA PRO A 554 25.68 30.19 -37.43
C PRO A 554 25.40 28.83 -36.74
N PRO A 555 25.71 27.72 -37.41
CA PRO A 555 25.30 26.38 -36.97
C PRO A 555 25.75 25.99 -35.56
N ALA A 556 26.70 26.70 -34.97
CA ALA A 556 27.05 26.56 -33.54
C ALA A 556 27.54 27.90 -33.02
N THR A 557 26.96 28.37 -31.92
CA THR A 557 27.40 29.57 -31.20
C THR A 557 27.78 29.15 -29.79
N GLU A 558 28.97 29.57 -29.36
CA GLU A 558 29.42 29.34 -27.96
C GLU A 558 28.84 30.44 -27.06
N GLY A 559 28.42 30.04 -25.88
CA GLY A 559 27.89 30.90 -24.84
C GLY A 559 28.34 30.42 -23.46
N HIS A 560 27.95 31.18 -22.48
CA HIS A 560 28.21 30.93 -21.07
C HIS A 560 26.86 30.77 -20.36
N ALA A 561 26.67 29.67 -19.60
CA ALA A 561 25.46 29.44 -18.83
C ALA A 561 25.74 29.55 -17.34
N VAL A 562 24.79 30.16 -16.64
CA VAL A 562 24.79 30.30 -15.18
C VAL A 562 23.52 29.63 -14.65
N LEU A 563 23.70 28.61 -13.83
CA LEU A 563 22.64 27.94 -13.08
C LEU A 563 22.60 28.55 -11.69
N THR A 564 21.47 29.14 -11.30
CA THR A 564 21.29 29.71 -9.97
C THR A 564 20.47 28.79 -9.10
N VAL A 565 21.00 28.44 -7.94
CA VAL A 565 20.35 27.61 -6.91
C VAL A 565 20.14 28.45 -5.67
N ALA A 566 18.89 28.52 -5.21
CA ALA A 566 18.53 29.16 -3.96
C ALA A 566 18.68 28.16 -2.79
N GLU A 567 19.46 28.52 -1.79
CA GLU A 567 19.64 27.70 -0.58
C GLU A 567 18.47 27.88 0.39
N ASP A 568 17.29 27.42 -0.03
CA ASP A 568 16.03 27.58 0.72
C ASP A 568 15.73 26.41 1.68
N PHE A 569 16.20 25.22 1.39
CA PHE A 569 15.96 24.02 2.19
C PHE A 569 16.61 24.04 3.59
N PRO A 570 17.75 24.68 3.88
CA PRO A 570 18.30 24.82 5.23
C PRO A 570 17.31 25.37 6.26
N ALA A 571 16.30 26.13 5.84
CA ALA A 571 15.22 26.56 6.74
C ALA A 571 14.44 25.39 7.34
N VAL A 572 14.23 24.33 6.59
CA VAL A 572 13.58 23.10 7.10
C VAL A 572 14.47 22.42 8.13
N ALA A 573 15.77 22.29 7.85
CA ALA A 573 16.72 21.70 8.79
C ALA A 573 16.72 22.46 10.12
N ALA A 574 16.75 23.79 10.08
CA ALA A 574 16.72 24.64 11.28
C ALA A 574 15.44 24.44 12.12
N VAL A 575 14.28 24.28 11.47
CA VAL A 575 13.03 23.97 12.17
C VAL A 575 13.10 22.61 12.86
N LEU A 576 13.61 21.58 12.17
CA LEU A 576 13.74 20.24 12.73
C LEU A 576 14.75 20.17 13.89
N ASP A 577 15.82 20.95 13.82
CA ASP A 577 16.79 21.08 14.92
C ASP A 577 16.15 21.73 16.16
N VAL A 578 15.36 22.80 15.98
CA VAL A 578 14.60 23.43 17.07
C VAL A 578 13.60 22.43 17.68
N LEU A 579 12.86 21.68 16.87
CA LEU A 579 11.92 20.66 17.36
C LEU A 579 12.63 19.55 18.13
N ALA A 580 13.83 19.16 17.70
CA ALA A 580 14.62 18.14 18.41
C ALA A 580 15.12 18.63 19.79
N GLU A 581 15.31 19.94 19.96
CA GLU A 581 15.78 20.57 21.20
C GLU A 581 14.64 20.92 22.18
N ALA A 582 13.44 21.15 21.65
CA ALA A 582 12.29 21.68 22.43
C ALA A 582 11.73 20.70 23.48
N GLY A 583 12.16 19.44 23.53
CA GLY A 583 11.68 18.45 24.48
C GLY A 583 10.19 18.13 24.32
N ASP A 584 9.46 18.09 25.44
CA ASP A 584 8.03 17.72 25.46
C ASP A 584 7.09 18.72 24.76
N ALA A 585 7.60 19.85 24.31
CA ALA A 585 6.79 20.91 23.65
C ALA A 585 6.41 20.59 22.18
N GLY A 586 6.88 19.47 21.62
CA GLY A 586 6.55 19.11 20.24
C GLY A 586 6.52 17.61 20.01
N ASP A 587 5.34 17.07 19.90
CA ASP A 587 5.06 15.63 19.64
C ASP A 587 5.59 15.15 18.28
N ALA A 588 6.04 16.07 17.41
CA ALA A 588 6.41 15.80 16.02
C ALA A 588 7.64 14.90 15.86
N LEU A 589 8.57 14.88 16.83
CA LEU A 589 9.78 14.04 16.81
C LEU A 589 9.84 13.07 18.01
N SER A 590 8.71 12.81 18.67
CA SER A 590 8.61 11.87 19.78
C SER A 590 8.71 10.40 19.31
N SER A 591 8.78 9.47 20.25
CA SER A 591 8.73 8.02 20.00
C SER A 591 7.32 7.49 19.74
N GLN A 592 6.31 8.34 19.79
CA GLN A 592 4.96 7.98 19.38
C GLN A 592 4.91 7.64 17.88
N PRO A 593 3.87 6.95 17.41
CA PRO A 593 3.70 6.72 15.98
C PRO A 593 3.84 8.01 15.18
N PHE A 594 4.49 7.94 14.03
CA PHE A 594 4.60 9.07 13.10
C PHE A 594 3.22 9.53 12.67
N ARG A 595 2.88 10.78 12.97
CA ARG A 595 1.62 11.41 12.59
C ARG A 595 1.90 12.50 11.57
N ARG A 596 1.43 12.29 10.35
CA ARG A 596 1.58 13.25 9.24
C ARG A 596 1.11 14.66 9.63
N ALA A 597 -0.06 14.73 10.23
CA ALA A 597 -0.69 15.97 10.63
C ALA A 597 0.19 16.78 11.61
N THR A 598 0.67 16.14 12.67
CA THR A 598 1.52 16.78 13.71
C THR A 598 2.84 17.29 13.11
N VAL A 599 3.46 16.52 12.24
CA VAL A 599 4.72 16.91 11.58
C VAL A 599 4.50 18.11 10.64
N LEU A 600 3.43 18.10 9.85
CA LEU A 600 3.11 19.19 8.93
C LEU A 600 2.76 20.49 9.68
N GLU A 601 2.01 20.41 10.77
CA GLU A 601 1.68 21.55 11.62
C GLU A 601 2.94 22.17 12.22
N ALA A 602 3.84 21.34 12.76
CA ALA A 602 5.11 21.78 13.30
C ALA A 602 6.01 22.45 12.25
N LEU A 603 6.10 21.87 11.05
CA LEU A 603 6.84 22.48 9.93
C LEU A 603 6.22 23.81 9.48
N HIS A 604 4.88 23.87 9.33
CA HIS A 604 4.18 25.10 8.96
C HIS A 604 4.43 26.22 9.96
N THR A 605 4.28 25.93 11.24
CA THR A 605 4.53 26.89 12.32
C THR A 605 5.98 27.37 12.32
N GLY A 606 6.93 26.43 12.27
CA GLY A 606 8.36 26.75 12.29
C GLY A 606 8.85 27.53 11.07
N LEU A 607 8.24 27.32 9.91
CA LEU A 607 8.55 28.05 8.68
C LEU A 607 7.75 29.34 8.53
N GLY A 608 6.85 29.67 9.47
CA GLY A 608 6.01 30.88 9.40
C GLY A 608 4.94 30.80 8.28
N MET A 609 4.49 29.62 7.89
CA MET A 609 3.50 29.43 6.83
C MET A 609 2.05 29.64 7.30
N GLY A 610 1.85 30.03 8.56
CA GLY A 610 0.53 30.15 9.19
C GLY A 610 0.01 28.85 9.79
N ALA A 611 -1.15 28.93 10.43
CA ALA A 611 -1.78 27.76 11.04
C ALA A 611 -2.27 26.78 9.96
N LEU A 612 -2.06 25.49 10.21
CA LEU A 612 -2.56 24.40 9.39
C LEU A 612 -3.60 23.63 10.18
N GLN A 613 -4.83 23.55 9.69
CA GLN A 613 -5.84 22.69 10.27
C GLN A 613 -5.52 21.23 9.89
N ALA A 614 -5.04 20.47 10.87
CA ALA A 614 -4.70 19.07 10.67
C ALA A 614 -5.95 18.21 10.61
N CYS A 615 -6.05 17.35 9.60
CA CYS A 615 -7.11 16.33 9.53
C CYS A 615 -6.84 15.19 10.49
N CYS A 616 -7.93 14.63 10.99
CA CYS A 616 -8.00 13.27 11.55
C CYS A 616 -7.20 13.09 12.85
N VAL A 617 -7.10 14.15 13.66
CA VAL A 617 -6.36 14.17 14.93
C VAL A 617 -7.28 14.12 16.14
N GLU A 618 -8.40 14.85 16.11
CA GLU A 618 -9.31 14.95 17.25
C GLU A 618 -10.50 14.01 17.08
N ASP A 619 -10.79 13.21 18.11
CA ASP A 619 -11.89 12.24 18.13
C ASP A 619 -13.23 12.87 18.57
N SER A 620 -13.21 14.16 18.97
CA SER A 620 -14.40 14.89 19.38
C SER A 620 -15.40 14.98 18.24
N GLY A 621 -16.63 14.52 18.46
CA GLY A 621 -17.68 14.49 17.46
C GLY A 621 -17.77 13.18 16.66
N LEU A 622 -16.85 12.22 16.86
CA LEU A 622 -16.99 10.90 16.26
C LEU A 622 -17.99 10.03 17.03
N PRO A 623 -18.72 9.13 16.35
CA PRO A 623 -19.57 8.15 17.01
C PRO A 623 -18.78 7.28 17.99
N PRO A 624 -19.37 6.78 19.07
CA PRO A 624 -18.69 5.83 19.95
C PRO A 624 -18.17 4.63 19.17
N ALA A 625 -16.91 4.24 19.44
CA ALA A 625 -16.36 3.03 18.87
C ALA A 625 -17.09 1.82 19.47
N ALA A 626 -17.67 1.00 18.60
CA ALA A 626 -18.33 -0.25 18.98
C ALA A 626 -17.51 -1.42 18.44
N VAL A 627 -17.37 -2.47 19.23
CA VAL A 627 -16.77 -3.73 18.80
C VAL A 627 -17.87 -4.70 18.36
N ASP A 628 -17.56 -5.54 17.41
CA ASP A 628 -18.45 -6.65 17.06
C ASP A 628 -18.52 -7.65 18.22
N GLU A 629 -19.72 -8.05 18.61
CA GLU A 629 -19.92 -8.88 19.82
C GLU A 629 -19.13 -10.18 19.76
N HIS A 630 -18.45 -10.47 20.86
CA HIS A 630 -17.73 -11.73 21.06
C HIS A 630 -18.52 -12.68 21.98
N PRO A 631 -18.42 -13.98 21.75
CA PRO A 631 -18.87 -14.95 22.75
C PRO A 631 -17.93 -14.86 23.97
N ASP A 632 -18.51 -14.58 25.10
CA ASP A 632 -17.82 -14.57 26.39
C ASP A 632 -18.17 -15.80 27.26
N ASP A 633 -17.51 -15.92 28.41
CA ASP A 633 -17.82 -16.95 29.40
C ASP A 633 -19.28 -16.89 29.90
N GLY A 634 -19.94 -15.75 29.78
CA GLY A 634 -21.34 -15.58 30.10
C GLY A 634 -22.23 -16.39 29.17
N VAL A 635 -21.93 -16.41 27.87
CA VAL A 635 -22.63 -17.24 26.88
C VAL A 635 -22.45 -18.72 27.19
N LEU A 636 -21.24 -19.16 27.50
CA LEU A 636 -20.98 -20.56 27.89
C LEU A 636 -21.76 -20.97 29.13
N ARG A 637 -21.81 -20.11 30.16
CA ARG A 637 -22.63 -20.36 31.37
C ARG A 637 -24.12 -20.40 31.07
N GLN A 638 -24.59 -19.52 30.19
CA GLN A 638 -25.99 -19.52 29.76
C GLN A 638 -26.36 -20.78 28.99
N LEU A 639 -25.49 -21.27 28.12
CA LEU A 639 -25.68 -22.52 27.37
C LEU A 639 -25.69 -23.73 28.30
N ALA A 640 -24.80 -23.79 29.29
CA ALA A 640 -24.81 -24.83 30.30
C ALA A 640 -26.13 -24.83 31.06
N ALA A 641 -26.65 -23.67 31.44
CA ALA A 641 -27.94 -23.53 32.13
C ALA A 641 -29.15 -23.91 31.19
N GLN A 642 -29.00 -23.82 29.88
CA GLN A 642 -30.00 -24.21 28.91
C GLN A 642 -29.88 -25.69 28.44
N GLY A 643 -29.02 -26.49 29.08
CA GLY A 643 -28.87 -27.89 28.81
C GLY A 643 -27.96 -28.24 27.62
N ALA A 644 -27.00 -27.39 27.28
CA ALA A 644 -25.93 -27.72 26.36
C ALA A 644 -25.06 -28.85 26.93
N THR A 645 -24.73 -29.82 26.11
CA THR A 645 -23.82 -30.92 26.50
C THR A 645 -22.39 -30.40 26.69
N HIS A 646 -21.57 -31.14 27.41
CA HIS A 646 -20.16 -30.79 27.58
C HIS A 646 -19.45 -30.63 26.23
N THR A 647 -19.72 -31.47 25.24
CA THR A 647 -19.10 -31.39 23.92
C THR A 647 -19.56 -30.17 23.14
N GLU A 648 -20.83 -29.76 23.26
CA GLU A 648 -21.30 -28.50 22.65
C GLU A 648 -20.57 -27.29 23.27
N GLN A 649 -20.30 -27.31 24.58
CA GLN A 649 -19.49 -26.29 25.24
C GLN A 649 -18.05 -26.27 24.70
N VAL A 650 -17.47 -27.44 24.38
CA VAL A 650 -16.14 -27.55 23.75
C VAL A 650 -16.14 -26.90 22.36
N PHE A 651 -17.20 -27.08 21.55
CA PHE A 651 -17.33 -26.36 20.27
C PHE A 651 -17.34 -24.86 20.47
N TYR A 652 -18.08 -24.35 21.46
CA TYR A 652 -18.10 -22.93 21.75
C TYR A 652 -16.71 -22.42 22.16
N HIS A 653 -16.02 -23.15 23.03
CA HIS A 653 -14.70 -22.72 23.50
C HIS A 653 -13.68 -22.59 22.35
N TYR A 654 -13.66 -23.50 21.40
CA TYR A 654 -12.63 -23.53 20.35
C TYR A 654 -13.07 -22.97 18.99
N CYS A 655 -14.35 -22.77 18.77
CA CYS A 655 -14.87 -22.43 17.45
C CYS A 655 -15.71 -21.15 17.45
N ALA A 656 -16.22 -20.68 18.62
CA ALA A 656 -17.15 -19.60 18.68
C ALA A 656 -16.54 -18.27 18.22
N LEU A 657 -15.24 -18.05 18.49
CA LEU A 657 -14.49 -16.86 18.05
C LEU A 657 -14.77 -16.51 16.58
N CYS A 658 -14.84 -17.52 15.71
CA CYS A 658 -15.07 -17.34 14.28
C CYS A 658 -16.48 -17.77 13.82
N HIS A 659 -17.18 -18.62 14.58
CA HIS A 659 -18.37 -19.31 14.11
C HIS A 659 -19.66 -18.98 14.88
N GLN A 660 -19.64 -17.97 15.74
CA GLN A 660 -20.81 -17.46 16.47
C GLN A 660 -21.22 -16.04 16.07
N THR A 661 -20.71 -15.52 14.96
CA THR A 661 -21.05 -14.18 14.49
C THR A 661 -22.48 -14.11 13.94
N ASN A 662 -23.04 -12.92 13.80
CA ASN A 662 -24.30 -12.69 13.10
C ASN A 662 -24.14 -12.80 11.57
N GLU A 663 -22.90 -12.94 11.07
CA GLU A 663 -22.59 -12.98 9.66
C GLU A 663 -22.59 -14.41 9.11
N ARG A 664 -22.83 -14.55 7.82
CA ARG A 664 -22.80 -15.86 7.15
C ARG A 664 -21.39 -16.36 6.88
N SER A 665 -20.37 -15.53 7.01
CA SER A 665 -18.99 -15.89 6.77
C SER A 665 -18.07 -15.26 7.82
N PRO A 666 -17.23 -16.04 8.52
CA PRO A 666 -17.20 -17.51 8.54
C PRO A 666 -18.56 -18.15 8.86
N PRO A 667 -18.82 -19.39 8.43
CA PRO A 667 -20.13 -20.01 8.64
C PRO A 667 -20.54 -19.98 10.12
N ASN A 668 -21.59 -19.30 10.47
CA ASN A 668 -22.00 -19.04 11.85
C ASN A 668 -22.84 -20.17 12.48
N PHE A 669 -22.38 -21.40 12.35
CA PHE A 669 -23.10 -22.58 12.83
C PHE A 669 -23.27 -22.67 14.36
N LEU A 670 -22.55 -21.84 15.12
CA LEU A 670 -22.73 -21.71 16.58
C LEU A 670 -23.65 -20.55 16.98
N HIS A 671 -24.24 -19.85 16.01
CA HIS A 671 -25.18 -18.76 16.29
C HIS A 671 -26.61 -19.27 16.48
N GLY A 672 -27.33 -18.69 17.43
CA GLY A 672 -28.73 -19.01 17.71
C GLY A 672 -28.95 -19.73 19.03
N THR A 673 -30.16 -20.26 19.18
CA THR A 673 -30.53 -21.07 20.35
C THR A 673 -29.79 -22.42 20.37
N PRO A 674 -29.66 -23.07 21.53
CA PRO A 674 -29.02 -24.40 21.60
C PRO A 674 -29.62 -25.46 20.67
N ALA A 675 -30.92 -25.39 20.41
CA ALA A 675 -31.56 -26.27 19.44
C ALA A 675 -31.11 -25.96 18.01
N GLN A 676 -31.08 -24.71 17.62
CA GLN A 676 -30.60 -24.26 16.30
C GLN A 676 -29.12 -24.62 16.12
N VAL A 677 -28.31 -24.46 17.16
CA VAL A 677 -26.88 -24.85 17.11
C VAL A 677 -26.70 -26.33 16.86
N ARG A 678 -27.50 -27.20 17.54
CA ARG A 678 -27.47 -28.65 17.26
C ARG A 678 -27.86 -28.98 15.83
N ASP A 679 -28.92 -28.34 15.31
CA ASP A 679 -29.34 -28.52 13.92
C ASP A 679 -28.27 -28.06 12.94
N ASN A 680 -27.63 -26.92 13.22
CA ASN A 680 -26.52 -26.38 12.41
C ASN A 680 -25.29 -27.31 12.44
N LEU A 681 -24.91 -27.83 13.61
CA LEU A 681 -23.80 -28.77 13.76
C LEU A 681 -24.07 -30.06 12.97
N ALA A 682 -25.28 -30.63 13.04
CA ALA A 682 -25.68 -31.76 12.25
C ALA A 682 -25.66 -31.45 10.75
N HIS A 683 -26.16 -30.30 10.34
CA HIS A 683 -26.12 -29.85 8.95
C HIS A 683 -24.68 -29.66 8.43
N CYS A 684 -23.78 -29.12 9.25
CA CYS A 684 -22.38 -28.88 8.91
C CYS A 684 -21.48 -30.13 9.05
N ALA A 685 -21.98 -31.28 9.54
CA ALA A 685 -21.17 -32.37 10.02
C ALA A 685 -20.14 -32.92 9.01
N GLU A 686 -20.45 -32.98 7.73
CA GLU A 686 -19.50 -33.45 6.69
C GLU A 686 -18.25 -32.55 6.63
N ARG A 687 -18.43 -31.25 6.58
CA ARG A 687 -17.32 -30.29 6.52
C ARG A 687 -16.55 -30.20 7.83
N LEU A 688 -17.25 -30.25 8.96
CA LEU A 688 -16.62 -30.28 10.27
C LEU A 688 -15.74 -31.52 10.43
N TYR A 689 -16.26 -32.72 10.04
CA TYR A 689 -15.50 -33.94 10.12
C TYR A 689 -14.18 -33.86 9.34
N VAL A 690 -14.26 -33.43 8.07
CA VAL A 690 -13.04 -33.25 7.25
C VAL A 690 -12.06 -32.27 7.91
N ARG A 691 -12.51 -31.10 8.34
CA ARG A 691 -11.63 -30.06 8.89
C ARG A 691 -10.97 -30.48 10.22
N LEU A 692 -11.70 -31.18 11.10
CA LEU A 692 -11.16 -31.72 12.34
C LEU A 692 -10.19 -32.89 12.10
N ALA A 693 -10.47 -33.73 11.08
CA ALA A 693 -9.61 -34.83 10.73
C ALA A 693 -8.25 -34.41 10.15
N MET A 694 -8.15 -33.23 9.55
CA MET A 694 -6.88 -32.71 9.02
C MET A 694 -5.77 -32.60 10.08
N TRP A 695 -6.10 -32.45 11.36
CA TRP A 695 -5.12 -32.47 12.45
C TRP A 695 -4.40 -33.82 12.60
N GLY A 696 -5.03 -34.94 12.21
CA GLY A 696 -4.42 -36.26 12.23
C GLY A 696 -3.52 -36.57 11.02
N LEU A 697 -3.39 -35.65 10.05
CA LEU A 697 -2.57 -35.80 8.86
C LEU A 697 -1.31 -34.94 8.92
N PRO A 698 -0.18 -35.39 8.34
CA PRO A 698 0.97 -34.56 8.09
C PRO A 698 0.59 -33.31 7.29
N SER A 699 1.30 -32.20 7.50
CA SER A 699 0.95 -30.91 6.90
C SER A 699 0.90 -30.92 5.36
N ASP A 700 1.76 -31.70 4.73
CA ASP A 700 1.83 -31.89 3.28
C ASP A 700 0.74 -32.81 2.70
N ALA A 701 0.11 -33.63 3.55
CA ALA A 701 -0.99 -34.51 3.19
C ALA A 701 -2.39 -33.90 3.42
N ARG A 702 -2.46 -32.69 3.99
CA ARG A 702 -3.74 -32.02 4.28
C ARG A 702 -4.36 -31.43 3.04
N SER A 703 -5.58 -31.83 2.74
CA SER A 703 -6.36 -31.24 1.64
C SER A 703 -6.96 -29.88 1.99
N LYS A 704 -7.08 -29.55 3.28
CA LYS A 704 -7.61 -28.29 3.83
C LYS A 704 -6.86 -27.90 5.10
N THR A 705 -6.87 -26.61 5.42
CA THR A 705 -6.41 -26.13 6.73
C THR A 705 -7.23 -26.78 7.84
N PRO A 706 -6.61 -27.33 8.88
CA PRO A 706 -7.33 -27.91 10.01
C PRO A 706 -8.12 -26.85 10.80
N MET A 707 -9.13 -27.27 11.54
CA MET A 707 -9.88 -26.45 12.48
C MET A 707 -9.80 -27.02 13.89
N PRO A 708 -9.58 -26.14 14.91
CA PRO A 708 -9.20 -24.74 14.81
C PRO A 708 -7.89 -24.55 14.04
N PRO A 709 -7.67 -23.42 13.36
CA PRO A 709 -6.39 -23.18 12.68
C PRO A 709 -5.27 -22.87 13.70
N VAL A 710 -4.02 -23.00 13.27
CA VAL A 710 -2.83 -22.88 14.13
C VAL A 710 -2.86 -21.61 14.99
N HIS A 711 -3.10 -20.45 14.36
CA HIS A 711 -3.11 -19.16 15.06
C HIS A 711 -4.23 -19.06 16.13
N ALA A 712 -5.39 -19.67 15.90
CA ALA A 712 -6.46 -19.64 16.90
C ALA A 712 -6.12 -20.49 18.14
N LEU A 713 -5.39 -21.58 17.97
CA LEU A 713 -4.88 -22.37 19.11
C LEU A 713 -3.81 -21.58 19.88
N GLU A 714 -2.90 -20.91 19.17
CA GLU A 714 -1.86 -20.08 19.80
C GLU A 714 -2.48 -18.93 20.59
N GLU A 715 -3.53 -18.31 20.08
CA GLU A 715 -4.27 -17.25 20.78
C GLU A 715 -4.97 -17.75 22.06
N LEU A 716 -5.47 -18.97 22.01
CA LEU A 716 -6.00 -19.65 23.22
C LEU A 716 -4.89 -20.14 24.18
N GLY A 717 -3.62 -19.84 23.89
CA GLY A 717 -2.48 -20.29 24.68
C GLY A 717 -2.17 -21.78 24.55
N LEU A 718 -2.66 -22.45 23.50
CA LEU A 718 -2.51 -23.87 23.28
C LEU A 718 -1.36 -24.17 22.32
N SER A 719 -0.71 -25.32 22.49
CA SER A 719 0.33 -25.79 21.58
C SER A 719 -0.29 -26.49 20.36
N PRO A 720 -0.10 -25.95 19.14
CA PRO A 720 -0.54 -26.64 17.93
C PRO A 720 0.10 -28.01 17.73
N ALA A 721 1.29 -28.23 18.27
CA ALA A 721 1.98 -29.53 18.20
C ALA A 721 1.35 -30.57 19.13
N ALA A 722 0.78 -30.16 20.27
CA ALA A 722 0.12 -31.06 21.21
C ALA A 722 -1.37 -31.27 20.90
N TRP A 723 -1.98 -30.37 20.14
CA TRP A 723 -3.41 -30.41 19.83
C TRP A 723 -3.90 -31.69 19.16
N PRO A 724 -3.18 -32.32 18.21
CA PRO A 724 -3.61 -33.58 17.58
C PRO A 724 -3.88 -34.71 18.56
N GLU A 725 -3.19 -34.74 19.69
CA GLU A 725 -3.32 -35.77 20.74
C GLU A 725 -4.25 -35.36 21.87
N SER A 726 -4.91 -34.20 21.74
CA SER A 726 -5.77 -33.65 22.83
C SER A 726 -7.08 -34.43 22.94
N PRO A 727 -7.58 -34.64 24.19
CA PRO A 727 -8.89 -35.24 24.40
C PRO A 727 -10.03 -34.39 23.86
N GLU A 728 -9.85 -33.10 23.78
CA GLU A 728 -10.81 -32.14 23.23
C GLU A 728 -11.01 -32.35 21.73
N LEU A 729 -9.93 -32.43 20.93
CA LEU A 729 -10.03 -32.74 19.51
C LEU A 729 -10.64 -34.13 19.29
N ALA A 730 -10.23 -35.12 20.07
CA ALA A 730 -10.81 -36.45 19.99
C ALA A 730 -12.32 -36.46 20.28
N GLY A 731 -12.76 -35.66 21.28
CA GLY A 731 -14.15 -35.46 21.62
C GLY A 731 -14.96 -34.81 20.52
N LEU A 732 -14.45 -33.70 19.94
CA LEU A 732 -15.06 -33.00 18.81
C LEU A 732 -15.22 -33.92 17.59
N ARG A 733 -14.18 -34.65 17.23
CA ARG A 733 -14.21 -35.61 16.09
C ARG A 733 -15.23 -36.73 16.30
N ARG A 734 -15.30 -37.28 17.51
CA ARG A 734 -16.26 -38.32 17.85
C ARG A 734 -17.70 -37.80 17.74
N TYR A 735 -17.98 -36.66 18.33
CA TYR A 735 -19.30 -36.04 18.27
C TYR A 735 -19.78 -35.84 16.82
N VAL A 736 -18.92 -35.32 15.95
CA VAL A 736 -19.28 -35.13 14.54
C VAL A 736 -19.41 -36.45 13.78
N ALA A 737 -18.60 -37.45 14.12
CA ALA A 737 -18.72 -38.82 13.56
C ALA A 737 -20.06 -39.42 13.96
N ASP A 738 -20.47 -39.30 15.22
CA ASP A 738 -21.77 -39.82 15.72
C ASP A 738 -22.97 -39.13 15.00
N LEU A 739 -22.88 -37.83 14.73
CA LEU A 739 -23.87 -37.10 13.94
C LEU A 739 -24.00 -37.70 12.53
N LEU A 740 -22.88 -37.93 11.84
CA LEU A 740 -22.85 -38.49 10.49
C LEU A 740 -23.32 -39.99 10.50
N GLN A 741 -22.91 -40.73 11.51
CA GLN A 741 -23.36 -42.13 11.65
C GLN A 741 -24.87 -42.21 11.91
N SER A 742 -25.41 -41.34 12.72
CA SER A 742 -26.87 -41.29 12.96
C SER A 742 -27.68 -40.94 11.71
N GLU A 743 -27.11 -40.10 10.84
CA GLU A 743 -27.73 -39.70 9.56
C GLU A 743 -27.59 -40.79 8.47
N THR A 744 -26.39 -41.40 8.36
CA THR A 744 -26.06 -42.26 7.23
C THR A 744 -26.15 -43.78 7.55
N GLY A 745 -26.25 -44.14 8.83
CA GLY A 745 -26.24 -45.52 9.34
C GLY A 745 -24.87 -46.20 9.34
N ARG A 746 -23.79 -45.46 9.01
CA ARG A 746 -22.41 -45.97 8.97
C ARG A 746 -21.41 -44.98 9.48
N GLU A 747 -20.25 -45.41 9.97
CA GLU A 747 -19.15 -44.54 10.34
C GLU A 747 -18.63 -43.74 9.13
N PRO A 748 -18.34 -42.47 9.30
CA PRO A 748 -17.78 -41.64 8.21
C PRO A 748 -16.36 -42.06 7.87
N VAL A 749 -16.05 -42.12 6.59
CA VAL A 749 -14.71 -42.41 6.07
C VAL A 749 -14.15 -41.15 5.43
N LEU A 750 -13.02 -40.63 5.98
CA LEU A 750 -12.41 -39.37 5.51
C LEU A 750 -12.14 -39.43 4.00
N ALA A 751 -11.51 -40.49 3.51
CA ALA A 751 -11.16 -40.63 2.10
C ALA A 751 -12.38 -40.57 1.14
N GLU A 752 -13.55 -41.03 1.57
CA GLU A 752 -14.78 -40.94 0.76
C GLU A 752 -15.28 -39.52 0.68
N LEU A 753 -15.22 -38.76 1.80
CA LEU A 753 -15.62 -37.36 1.82
C LEU A 753 -14.64 -36.52 1.00
N GLU A 754 -13.35 -36.76 1.10
CA GLU A 754 -12.34 -36.10 0.29
C GLU A 754 -12.48 -36.41 -1.21
N ALA A 755 -12.77 -37.65 -1.57
CA ALA A 755 -13.01 -38.05 -2.96
C ALA A 755 -14.23 -37.38 -3.59
N ARG A 756 -15.24 -37.02 -2.78
CA ARG A 756 -16.40 -36.19 -3.22
C ARG A 756 -15.99 -34.75 -3.50
N GLY A 757 -14.90 -34.29 -2.91
CA GLY A 757 -14.43 -32.88 -2.95
C GLY A 757 -15.12 -32.03 -1.92
N TYR A 758 -14.32 -31.31 -1.12
CA TYR A 758 -14.80 -30.50 0.03
C TYR A 758 -15.90 -29.50 -0.34
N GLU A 759 -15.81 -28.86 -1.49
CA GLU A 759 -16.79 -27.86 -1.93
C GLU A 759 -18.13 -28.48 -2.38
N LYS A 760 -18.16 -29.75 -2.64
CA LYS A 760 -19.40 -30.51 -2.92
C LYS A 760 -20.08 -31.10 -1.68
N LEU A 761 -19.39 -31.06 -0.54
CA LEU A 761 -19.98 -31.41 0.73
C LEU A 761 -21.04 -30.37 1.12
N ARG A 762 -22.04 -30.83 1.86
CA ARG A 762 -23.11 -29.98 2.37
C ARG A 762 -22.53 -28.73 3.05
N THR A 763 -23.07 -27.55 2.70
CA THR A 763 -22.63 -26.28 3.28
C THR A 763 -22.98 -26.23 4.76
N CYS A 764 -22.23 -25.44 5.56
CA CYS A 764 -22.48 -25.34 7.00
C CYS A 764 -23.74 -24.51 7.36
N LEU A 765 -24.31 -23.84 6.40
CA LEU A 765 -25.57 -23.07 6.59
C LEU A 765 -26.57 -23.55 5.56
N ALA A 766 -27.79 -23.80 6.01
CA ALA A 766 -28.91 -24.05 5.13
C ALA A 766 -29.14 -22.80 4.25
N ASP A 767 -29.42 -23.01 2.96
CA ASP A 767 -29.86 -21.90 2.12
C ASP A 767 -31.16 -21.34 2.71
N PRO A 768 -31.24 -20.02 2.97
CA PRO A 768 -32.53 -19.42 3.20
C PRO A 768 -33.31 -19.55 1.90
N GLY A 769 -34.37 -20.32 1.90
CA GLY A 769 -35.23 -20.59 0.75
C GLY A 769 -35.72 -19.34 0.03
#